data_847008ccb1422c7265c0174502872a3d
#
_entry.id   847008ccb1422c7265c0174502872a3d
#
_cell.length_a   1.000
_cell.length_b   1.000
_cell.length_c   1.000
_cell.angle_alpha   90.00
_cell.angle_beta   90.00
_cell.angle_gamma   90.00
#
_symmetry.space_group_name_H-M   'P 1'
#
loop_
_entity.id
_entity.type
_entity.pdbx_description
1 polymer ?
#
loop_
_entity_poly.entity_id
_entity_poly.type
_entity_poly.pdbx_seq_one_letter_code
_entity_poly.pdbx_strand_id
1 'polypeptide(L)'
;MSHPQRFQRTPLAAALGFALLPLVSSPVHAQLEEVVVTATKQAESLQDVPISVNALSGDSMREQGIMTFDDYVDFLPNVSDAGNAPGMREIYIRGSATEQGSVTVSSAQGSAPGVALYLDETPVSFGGRNLDVYAADLERIEVLSGPQGTLFGASSQAGTVRMITSKPALGEMQGRVDVGMSSTHGGDTSSNVEGMINIPIGDNLAVRAVGYNNRQGGWIDNTASTFTPSGPVIDRNSLGYGPYFRNFPDTVIASVSNQEEVKDDWNEATYTGYRVGVKWDVSDDWSALVQHSSQKLDVEGSFLIDPSLGDDMSAKFQPESNVDEFDLTTLTIEGRVAGLDIVYAGGYLDREIDSLIDYTHYNNGGGYITYYLCSGNIYADPGPSNQNTCFDPRKAYSDTTTNERTTHELRISTDQDRRWRVMGGVYFSDVETKTLGEFQYYSSGDAFSDFQVQYYGAAAQSPYQLANETIPGVAGTNKVGPTGPLTTFYNDYTRTEEEIAFFGQIAFDITDNLTATIGARKYDLETQLQGASNFSFGCRYGGNGGGGADAGFCNSHRFSNSPTDRFLALGGYNNGSISDAQFLGLLNYPGAEQAYGASAKEMFRGGGSNAATLQAIKEGRLDISSINGSGVTEEDDTIIRVSLDWRISDDIMVYGIYSEGYRPAAQNRNAGQLGSNQTGIYEGYVVPAVASTDELENMELGIKTELLNNTLRLNASVYSTEITDLQVARFDPSNVAFLVFLENVGDAETRGLDVDFMWAVTGRLTLSGAASIMDTELTAINKQLQGVAVPKGSELPLAPSFAGNLRARYDFDIMDGNAWVNAALVYRGETVTGIVGSAEFMTDTHNLAYGNEPGVSIQDEGGTFGTVAVSNGSLPSNSRYVNDAATTLNVGMGYARDNWTAEVFVNNVTSEEGYVVQTAGKFTPESSMMRPRTLGLRFGYSF
;
A
#
# COMPACT_ATOMS: atom_id res chain seq x y z
N MET A 1 -5.30 -38.72 -27.83
CA MET A 1 -4.87 -39.86 -27.00
C MET A 1 -4.37 -39.24 -25.70
N SER A 2 -5.19 -39.35 -24.71
CA SER A 2 -5.01 -38.76 -23.40
C SER A 2 -3.92 -39.47 -22.59
N HIS A 3 -2.94 -38.77 -22.10
CA HIS A 3 -2.06 -39.24 -21.03
C HIS A 3 -2.59 -38.76 -19.68
N PRO A 4 -2.77 -39.61 -18.69
CA PRO A 4 -3.13 -39.20 -17.34
C PRO A 4 -1.85 -38.71 -16.63
N GLN A 5 -1.88 -37.49 -16.14
CA GLN A 5 -0.91 -36.99 -15.19
C GLN A 5 -0.98 -37.80 -13.89
N ARG A 6 0.12 -38.37 -13.51
CA ARG A 6 0.28 -39.04 -12.21
C ARG A 6 0.46 -37.98 -11.12
N PHE A 7 -0.51 -37.87 -10.26
CA PHE A 7 -0.34 -37.22 -8.96
C PHE A 7 0.87 -37.85 -8.24
N GLN A 8 1.92 -37.11 -8.07
CA GLN A 8 2.98 -37.46 -7.14
C GLN A 8 2.44 -37.15 -5.73
N ARG A 9 2.21 -38.21 -4.96
CA ARG A 9 1.87 -38.11 -3.54
C ARG A 9 3.15 -37.68 -2.80
N THR A 10 3.24 -36.42 -2.41
CA THR A 10 4.24 -35.93 -1.46
C THR A 10 4.06 -36.63 -0.12
N PRO A 11 5.15 -36.90 0.62
CA PRO A 11 5.10 -37.70 1.83
C PRO A 11 4.67 -36.87 3.05
N LEU A 12 3.42 -36.43 3.12
CA LEU A 12 2.81 -35.86 4.32
C LEU A 12 2.66 -36.91 5.46
N ALA A 13 2.88 -38.17 5.17
CA ALA A 13 2.71 -39.27 6.11
C ALA A 13 3.94 -39.52 7.01
N ALA A 14 5.07 -38.90 6.77
CA ALA A 14 6.29 -39.14 7.57
C ALA A 14 6.42 -38.18 8.78
N ALA A 15 5.78 -37.03 8.76
CA ALA A 15 5.85 -36.07 9.88
C ALA A 15 4.90 -36.41 11.07
N LEU A 16 3.87 -37.19 10.85
CA LEU A 16 2.90 -37.59 11.88
C LEU A 16 3.33 -38.81 12.71
N GLY A 17 4.45 -39.43 12.38
CA GLY A 17 4.92 -40.68 13.02
C GLY A 17 5.70 -40.53 14.33
N PHE A 18 6.11 -39.33 14.72
CA PHE A 18 6.99 -39.12 15.89
C PHE A 18 6.25 -38.69 17.18
N ALA A 19 4.95 -38.50 17.15
CA ALA A 19 4.16 -37.92 18.26
C ALA A 19 3.52 -38.96 19.19
N LEU A 20 3.80 -40.24 19.09
CA LEU A 20 3.18 -41.27 19.95
C LEU A 20 4.20 -42.03 20.81
N LEU A 21 4.85 -41.32 21.74
CA LEU A 21 5.44 -41.95 22.90
C LEU A 21 4.50 -41.71 24.11
N PRO A 22 4.14 -42.75 24.87
CA PRO A 22 3.27 -42.56 26.04
C PRO A 22 4.07 -41.92 27.19
N LEU A 23 3.90 -40.60 27.35
CA LEU A 23 4.37 -39.87 28.50
C LEU A 23 3.37 -40.01 29.62
N VAL A 24 3.69 -40.84 30.60
CA VAL A 24 3.01 -40.85 31.90
C VAL A 24 3.56 -39.67 32.70
N SER A 25 2.88 -38.55 32.66
CA SER A 25 3.12 -37.39 33.53
C SER A 25 1.90 -37.10 34.35
N SER A 26 2.13 -36.76 35.61
CA SER A 26 1.11 -36.24 36.52
C SER A 26 0.46 -35.02 35.88
N PRO A 27 -0.85 -34.78 36.01
CA PRO A 27 -1.50 -33.64 35.42
C PRO A 27 -1.03 -32.36 36.12
N VAL A 28 -0.06 -31.69 35.57
CA VAL A 28 0.13 -30.27 35.79
C VAL A 28 -0.91 -29.64 34.86
N HIS A 29 -1.92 -29.00 35.39
CA HIS A 29 -2.88 -28.26 34.59
C HIS A 29 -2.15 -27.05 34.04
N ALA A 30 -1.72 -27.12 32.79
CA ALA A 30 -1.32 -25.94 32.02
C ALA A 30 -2.62 -25.19 31.70
N GLN A 31 -2.84 -24.06 32.34
CA GLN A 31 -3.92 -23.15 32.03
C GLN A 31 -3.40 -22.11 30.99
N LEU A 32 -4.14 -21.84 29.95
CA LEU A 32 -3.78 -20.80 29.02
C LEU A 32 -3.85 -19.43 29.72
N GLU A 33 -2.92 -18.57 29.37
CA GLU A 33 -2.91 -17.20 29.88
C GLU A 33 -4.06 -16.40 29.25
N GLU A 34 -4.71 -15.58 30.07
CA GLU A 34 -5.74 -14.66 29.60
C GLU A 34 -5.09 -13.57 28.73
N VAL A 35 -5.62 -13.37 27.52
CA VAL A 35 -5.17 -12.32 26.60
C VAL A 35 -6.11 -11.14 26.73
N VAL A 36 -5.59 -10.01 27.22
CA VAL A 36 -6.33 -8.74 27.27
C VAL A 36 -6.07 -7.97 25.98
N VAL A 37 -7.15 -7.44 25.39
CA VAL A 37 -7.12 -6.61 24.18
C VAL A 37 -7.81 -5.27 24.44
N THR A 38 -7.53 -4.31 23.58
CA THR A 38 -8.15 -2.97 23.61
C THR A 38 -8.94 -2.66 22.33
N ALA A 39 -9.47 -3.71 21.72
CA ALA A 39 -10.20 -3.65 20.46
C ALA A 39 -11.46 -2.78 20.48
N THR A 40 -12.08 -2.64 21.64
CA THR A 40 -13.26 -1.80 21.90
C THR A 40 -12.90 -0.43 22.49
N LYS A 41 -11.64 -0.02 22.44
CA LYS A 41 -11.09 1.17 23.14
C LYS A 41 -11.18 1.05 24.68
N GLN A 42 -11.38 -0.16 25.18
CA GLN A 42 -11.39 -0.52 26.62
C GLN A 42 -10.61 -1.84 26.78
N ALA A 43 -9.97 -2.01 27.93
CA ALA A 43 -9.24 -3.24 28.23
C ALA A 43 -10.24 -4.35 28.61
N GLU A 44 -10.34 -5.36 27.77
CA GLU A 44 -11.26 -6.50 27.93
C GLU A 44 -10.55 -7.82 27.61
N SER A 45 -11.03 -8.92 28.15
CA SER A 45 -10.55 -10.24 27.73
C SER A 45 -10.84 -10.49 26.25
N LEU A 46 -9.89 -11.05 25.50
CA LEU A 46 -10.10 -11.46 24.11
C LEU A 46 -11.38 -12.29 23.93
N GLN A 47 -11.72 -13.13 24.93
CA GLN A 47 -12.88 -14.01 24.89
C GLN A 47 -14.20 -13.28 25.14
N ASP A 48 -14.13 -12.05 25.67
CA ASP A 48 -15.31 -11.24 25.98
C ASP A 48 -15.68 -10.24 24.89
N VAL A 49 -14.77 -9.99 23.94
CA VAL A 49 -14.98 -9.02 22.86
C VAL A 49 -15.74 -9.66 21.69
N PRO A 50 -16.95 -9.17 21.32
CA PRO A 50 -17.78 -9.78 20.27
C PRO A 50 -17.37 -9.34 18.86
N ILE A 51 -16.10 -9.56 18.49
CA ILE A 51 -15.54 -9.39 17.15
C ILE A 51 -14.42 -10.41 16.90
N SER A 52 -14.10 -10.63 15.65
CA SER A 52 -12.91 -11.40 15.26
C SER A 52 -11.65 -10.58 15.54
N VAL A 53 -10.83 -11.03 16.47
CA VAL A 53 -9.55 -10.41 16.87
C VAL A 53 -8.48 -11.47 16.95
N ASN A 54 -7.39 -11.26 16.24
CA ASN A 54 -6.15 -12.02 16.42
C ASN A 54 -5.16 -11.16 17.22
N ALA A 55 -4.57 -11.72 18.26
CA ALA A 55 -3.60 -11.05 19.10
C ALA A 55 -2.30 -11.84 19.18
N LEU A 56 -1.19 -11.19 18.82
CA LEU A 56 0.17 -11.71 18.97
C LEU A 56 0.83 -11.00 20.16
N SER A 57 1.05 -11.72 21.25
CA SER A 57 1.71 -11.15 22.44
C SER A 57 3.21 -10.90 22.19
N GLY A 58 3.80 -9.94 22.90
CA GLY A 58 5.23 -9.65 22.82
C GLY A 58 6.11 -10.86 23.10
N ASP A 59 5.72 -11.73 24.02
CA ASP A 59 6.43 -12.98 24.30
C ASP A 59 6.34 -13.94 23.11
N SER A 60 5.15 -14.12 22.52
CA SER A 60 4.96 -14.95 21.34
C SER A 60 5.76 -14.41 20.14
N MET A 61 5.81 -13.11 19.94
CA MET A 61 6.61 -12.49 18.88
C MET A 61 8.10 -12.76 19.07
N ARG A 62 8.63 -12.60 20.29
CA ARG A 62 10.03 -12.91 20.60
C ARG A 62 10.36 -14.38 20.40
N GLU A 63 9.52 -15.29 20.89
CA GLU A 63 9.69 -16.74 20.74
C GLU A 63 9.72 -17.19 19.28
N GLN A 64 9.05 -16.47 18.40
CA GLN A 64 8.97 -16.78 16.98
C GLN A 64 9.93 -15.92 16.14
N GLY A 65 10.57 -14.91 16.77
CA GLY A 65 11.46 -13.98 16.08
C GLY A 65 10.75 -13.06 15.10
N ILE A 66 9.53 -12.70 15.42
CA ILE A 66 8.76 -11.70 14.69
C ILE A 66 9.30 -10.33 15.06
N MET A 67 9.88 -9.64 14.11
CA MET A 67 10.55 -8.35 14.30
C MET A 67 10.05 -7.26 13.35
N THR A 68 9.58 -7.64 12.16
CA THR A 68 9.16 -6.72 11.11
C THR A 68 7.74 -7.04 10.64
N PHE A 69 7.24 -6.17 9.78
CA PHE A 69 5.94 -6.35 9.14
C PHE A 69 5.80 -7.71 8.45
N ASP A 70 6.80 -8.10 7.66
CA ASP A 70 6.81 -9.36 6.91
C ASP A 70 6.67 -10.57 7.83
N ASP A 71 7.30 -10.50 9.00
CA ASP A 71 7.30 -11.62 9.93
C ASP A 71 5.91 -11.87 10.54
N TYR A 72 5.14 -10.81 10.88
CA TYR A 72 3.85 -11.04 11.55
C TYR A 72 2.70 -11.35 10.59
N VAL A 73 2.75 -10.89 9.35
CA VAL A 73 1.71 -11.19 8.34
C VAL A 73 1.63 -12.69 8.07
N ASP A 74 2.74 -13.40 8.05
CA ASP A 74 2.79 -14.85 7.88
C ASP A 74 1.95 -15.63 8.91
N PHE A 75 1.75 -15.06 10.09
CA PHE A 75 0.96 -15.69 11.15
C PHE A 75 -0.51 -15.27 11.18
N LEU A 76 -0.95 -14.45 10.24
CA LEU A 76 -2.29 -13.87 10.13
C LEU A 76 -2.94 -14.29 8.80
N PRO A 77 -3.56 -15.47 8.70
CA PRO A 77 -3.99 -16.06 7.43
C PRO A 77 -5.13 -15.29 6.72
N ASN A 78 -5.84 -14.42 7.42
CA ASN A 78 -6.86 -13.53 6.87
C ASN A 78 -6.30 -12.14 6.48
N VAL A 79 -4.99 -11.96 6.62
CA VAL A 79 -4.25 -10.75 6.23
C VAL A 79 -3.37 -11.07 5.04
N SER A 80 -3.36 -10.20 4.07
CA SER A 80 -2.41 -10.19 2.95
C SER A 80 -1.77 -8.82 2.83
N ASP A 81 -0.67 -8.77 2.14
CA ASP A 81 0.06 -7.54 1.89
C ASP A 81 0.50 -7.45 0.43
N ALA A 82 0.75 -6.24 -0.02
CA ALA A 82 1.37 -5.98 -1.31
C ALA A 82 2.40 -4.87 -1.16
N GLY A 83 3.56 -5.07 -1.74
CA GLY A 83 4.63 -4.07 -1.71
C GLY A 83 5.88 -4.50 -2.44
N ASN A 84 6.71 -3.51 -2.77
CA ASN A 84 7.94 -3.73 -3.51
C ASN A 84 9.15 -3.92 -2.60
N ALA A 85 9.10 -3.40 -1.36
CA ALA A 85 10.20 -3.43 -0.39
C ALA A 85 9.67 -3.11 1.02
N PRO A 86 10.48 -3.29 2.07
CA PRO A 86 10.19 -2.74 3.40
C PRO A 86 9.86 -1.24 3.34
N GLY A 87 8.86 -0.79 4.09
CA GLY A 87 8.35 0.59 4.06
C GLY A 87 7.51 0.96 2.83
N MET A 88 7.34 0.06 1.88
CA MET A 88 6.57 0.25 0.65
C MET A 88 5.43 -0.76 0.54
N ARG A 89 4.68 -1.01 1.62
CA ARG A 89 3.65 -2.04 1.67
C ARG A 89 2.30 -1.51 2.09
N GLU A 90 1.26 -2.17 1.60
CA GLU A 90 -0.12 -2.03 2.04
C GLU A 90 -0.63 -3.32 2.66
N ILE A 91 -1.56 -3.18 3.60
CA ILE A 91 -2.20 -4.30 4.31
C ILE A 91 -3.63 -4.44 3.82
N TYR A 92 -4.05 -5.68 3.63
CA TYR A 92 -5.42 -6.04 3.28
C TYR A 92 -5.95 -7.10 4.23
N ILE A 93 -7.22 -7.02 4.59
CA ILE A 93 -7.87 -7.99 5.47
C ILE A 93 -9.08 -8.58 4.74
N ARG A 94 -9.25 -9.90 4.82
CA ARG A 94 -10.40 -10.64 4.23
C ARG A 94 -10.60 -10.37 2.74
N GLY A 95 -9.50 -10.27 1.99
CA GLY A 95 -9.56 -10.10 0.54
C GLY A 95 -10.04 -8.73 0.06
N SER A 96 -9.89 -7.67 0.87
CA SER A 96 -10.25 -6.30 0.50
C SER A 96 -9.24 -5.64 -0.45
N ALA A 97 -8.29 -6.38 -0.98
CA ALA A 97 -7.28 -5.84 -1.88
C ALA A 97 -7.90 -5.42 -3.22
N THR A 98 -7.43 -4.30 -3.75
CA THR A 98 -7.83 -3.83 -5.07
C THR A 98 -6.72 -4.01 -6.10
N GLU A 99 -5.60 -3.39 -5.88
CA GLU A 99 -4.34 -3.56 -6.63
C GLU A 99 -3.22 -3.00 -5.77
N GLN A 100 -2.00 -3.43 -6.04
CA GLN A 100 -0.83 -2.80 -5.44
C GLN A 100 -0.70 -1.36 -5.94
N GLY A 101 -0.67 -0.40 -5.03
CA GLY A 101 -0.36 0.99 -5.34
C GLY A 101 1.05 1.11 -5.92
N SER A 102 1.18 1.69 -7.13
CA SER A 102 2.50 2.01 -7.66
C SER A 102 3.18 3.05 -6.79
N VAL A 103 4.39 2.78 -6.30
CA VAL A 103 5.17 3.72 -5.47
C VAL A 103 5.34 5.08 -6.15
N THR A 104 5.50 5.11 -7.48
CA THR A 104 5.64 6.34 -8.25
C THR A 104 4.41 7.22 -8.31
N VAL A 105 3.27 6.73 -7.85
CA VAL A 105 1.99 7.44 -7.91
C VAL A 105 1.19 7.37 -6.62
N SER A 106 1.52 6.48 -5.67
CA SER A 106 0.78 6.31 -4.43
C SER A 106 0.63 7.61 -3.65
N SER A 107 1.73 8.32 -3.46
CA SER A 107 1.74 9.62 -2.78
C SER A 107 0.94 10.69 -3.53
N ALA A 108 0.97 10.66 -4.88
CA ALA A 108 0.27 11.63 -5.71
C ALA A 108 -1.25 11.36 -5.80
N GLN A 109 -1.67 10.11 -5.73
CA GLN A 109 -3.08 9.74 -5.76
C GLN A 109 -3.75 9.91 -4.41
N GLY A 110 -3.03 9.54 -3.33
CA GLY A 110 -3.52 9.65 -1.96
C GLY A 110 -4.77 8.87 -1.67
N SER A 111 -4.92 7.68 -2.25
CA SER A 111 -5.97 6.78 -1.81
C SER A 111 -5.72 6.42 -0.34
N ALA A 112 -6.73 6.56 0.48
CA ALA A 112 -6.65 6.09 1.84
C ALA A 112 -6.55 4.55 1.85
N PRO A 113 -5.76 3.95 2.76
CA PRO A 113 -5.73 2.49 2.90
C PRO A 113 -7.08 1.96 3.38
N GLY A 114 -7.44 0.76 2.99
CA GLY A 114 -8.66 0.07 3.47
C GLY A 114 -8.51 -0.53 4.87
N VAL A 115 -7.28 -0.62 5.38
CA VAL A 115 -6.95 -1.12 6.73
C VAL A 115 -6.19 -0.05 7.49
N ALA A 116 -6.70 0.35 8.64
CA ALA A 116 -6.03 1.32 9.50
C ALA A 116 -4.87 0.67 10.26
N LEU A 117 -3.77 1.40 10.37
CA LEU A 117 -2.62 1.03 11.18
C LEU A 117 -2.48 2.01 12.35
N TYR A 118 -2.34 1.49 13.55
CA TYR A 118 -2.19 2.29 14.78
C TYR A 118 -0.91 1.91 15.52
N LEU A 119 -0.20 2.92 16.02
CA LEU A 119 0.81 2.74 17.04
C LEU A 119 0.27 3.33 18.35
N ASP A 120 -0.05 2.46 19.30
CA ASP A 120 -0.85 2.78 20.49
C ASP A 120 -2.23 3.36 20.12
N GLU A 121 -2.53 4.61 20.49
CA GLU A 121 -3.80 5.29 20.20
C GLU A 121 -3.72 6.20 18.96
N THR A 122 -2.57 6.29 18.27
CA THR A 122 -2.35 7.21 17.15
C THR A 122 -2.41 6.46 15.82
N PRO A 123 -3.24 6.91 14.86
CA PRO A 123 -3.24 6.35 13.51
C PRO A 123 -1.94 6.74 12.77
N VAL A 124 -1.31 5.74 12.15
CA VAL A 124 -0.06 5.89 11.40
C VAL A 124 -0.18 5.36 9.97
N SER A 125 -1.41 5.15 9.50
CA SER A 125 -1.69 4.70 8.13
C SER A 125 -1.32 5.77 7.11
N PHE A 126 -0.81 5.33 5.97
CA PHE A 126 -0.49 6.18 4.84
C PHE A 126 -0.72 5.40 3.53
N GLY A 127 -1.42 5.99 2.59
CA GLY A 127 -1.77 5.33 1.33
C GLY A 127 -0.56 4.89 0.51
N GLY A 128 -0.53 3.60 0.15
CA GLY A 128 0.53 2.99 -0.65
C GLY A 128 1.87 2.79 0.05
N ARG A 129 2.05 3.30 1.27
CA ARG A 129 3.29 3.23 2.06
C ARG A 129 2.97 3.26 3.55
N ASN A 130 2.33 2.21 4.06
CA ASN A 130 2.09 2.09 5.50
C ASN A 130 3.40 2.19 6.27
N LEU A 131 3.33 2.80 7.45
CA LEU A 131 4.50 2.92 8.32
C LEU A 131 4.96 1.53 8.76
N ASP A 132 6.20 1.18 8.44
CA ASP A 132 6.81 -0.09 8.81
C ASP A 132 7.54 0.05 10.15
N VAL A 133 6.82 -0.23 11.22
CA VAL A 133 7.34 -0.11 12.58
C VAL A 133 8.04 -1.39 13.01
N TYR A 134 9.30 -1.29 13.40
CA TYR A 134 10.03 -2.39 14.00
C TYR A 134 9.43 -2.82 15.34
N ALA A 135 9.21 -4.11 15.54
CA ALA A 135 8.44 -4.65 16.65
C ALA A 135 9.20 -4.72 17.99
N ALA A 136 10.16 -3.80 18.24
CA ALA A 136 10.91 -3.78 19.50
C ALA A 136 10.01 -3.46 20.69
N ASP A 137 10.07 -4.32 21.69
CA ASP A 137 9.40 -4.12 22.99
C ASP A 137 7.91 -3.74 22.84
N LEU A 138 7.21 -4.41 21.93
CA LEU A 138 5.76 -4.37 21.87
C LEU A 138 5.16 -5.27 22.95
N GLU A 139 4.06 -4.84 23.54
CA GLU A 139 3.24 -5.67 24.42
C GLU A 139 2.47 -6.69 23.59
N ARG A 140 1.89 -6.24 22.46
CA ARG A 140 1.15 -7.11 21.52
C ARG A 140 0.85 -6.38 20.20
N ILE A 141 0.49 -7.16 19.19
CA ILE A 141 -0.15 -6.70 17.96
C ILE A 141 -1.58 -7.24 17.96
N GLU A 142 -2.56 -6.37 17.78
CA GLU A 142 -3.98 -6.73 17.66
C GLU A 142 -4.42 -6.51 16.20
N VAL A 143 -5.03 -7.52 15.59
CA VAL A 143 -5.65 -7.43 14.26
C VAL A 143 -7.14 -7.63 14.39
N LEU A 144 -7.89 -6.56 14.14
CA LEU A 144 -9.33 -6.52 14.18
C LEU A 144 -9.87 -6.68 12.77
N SER A 145 -10.52 -7.79 12.50
CA SER A 145 -11.07 -8.10 11.18
C SER A 145 -12.49 -7.58 11.00
N GLY A 146 -12.80 -7.10 9.80
CA GLY A 146 -14.06 -6.43 9.49
C GLY A 146 -14.08 -4.95 9.89
N PRO A 147 -15.10 -4.19 9.47
CA PRO A 147 -15.17 -2.74 9.68
C PRO A 147 -15.07 -2.33 11.14
N GLN A 148 -14.17 -1.40 11.40
CA GLN A 148 -13.96 -0.80 12.72
C GLN A 148 -14.17 0.73 12.70
N GLY A 149 -14.72 1.27 11.63
CA GLY A 149 -14.88 2.71 11.42
C GLY A 149 -15.60 3.45 12.53
N THR A 150 -16.54 2.82 13.23
CA THR A 150 -17.27 3.45 14.35
C THR A 150 -16.38 3.89 15.50
N LEU A 151 -15.28 3.18 15.79
CA LEU A 151 -14.34 3.50 16.86
C LEU A 151 -13.01 4.05 16.37
N PHE A 152 -12.58 3.62 15.17
CA PHE A 152 -11.25 3.94 14.63
C PHE A 152 -11.29 4.87 13.41
N GLY A 153 -12.49 5.21 12.88
CA GLY A 153 -12.67 6.20 11.84
C GLY A 153 -12.28 5.76 10.45
N ALA A 154 -11.89 6.72 9.64
CA ALA A 154 -11.48 6.55 8.26
C ALA A 154 -10.35 5.51 8.12
N SER A 155 -10.30 4.84 6.97
CA SER A 155 -9.32 3.79 6.67
C SER A 155 -9.45 2.50 7.51
N SER A 156 -10.41 2.41 8.44
CA SER A 156 -10.74 1.15 9.13
C SER A 156 -11.89 0.41 8.45
N GLN A 157 -11.92 0.46 7.12
CA GLN A 157 -12.97 -0.11 6.29
C GLN A 157 -13.02 -1.64 6.39
N ALA A 158 -11.90 -2.30 6.13
CA ALA A 158 -11.80 -3.76 6.17
C ALA A 158 -11.24 -4.29 7.49
N GLY A 159 -10.68 -3.42 8.31
CA GLY A 159 -10.12 -3.78 9.61
C GLY A 159 -9.11 -2.77 10.13
N THR A 160 -8.49 -3.15 11.24
CA THR A 160 -7.50 -2.32 11.92
C THR A 160 -6.38 -3.20 12.48
N VAL A 161 -5.13 -2.80 12.25
CA VAL A 161 -3.95 -3.38 12.89
C VAL A 161 -3.44 -2.40 13.94
N ARG A 162 -3.29 -2.86 15.18
CA ARG A 162 -2.84 -2.04 16.30
C ARG A 162 -1.56 -2.63 16.90
N MET A 163 -0.52 -1.86 16.90
CA MET A 163 0.73 -2.16 17.60
C MET A 163 0.72 -1.45 18.96
N ILE A 164 0.67 -2.23 20.02
CA ILE A 164 0.62 -1.74 21.39
C ILE A 164 2.00 -1.85 22.01
N THR A 165 2.58 -0.74 22.41
CA THR A 165 3.91 -0.71 23.03
C THR A 165 3.86 -1.08 24.51
N SER A 166 4.93 -1.69 25.04
CA SER A 166 5.05 -1.93 26.47
C SER A 166 5.19 -0.61 27.23
N LYS A 167 4.35 -0.39 28.25
CA LYS A 167 4.30 0.85 29.02
C LYS A 167 5.31 0.82 30.16
N PRO A 168 5.78 2.01 30.66
CA PRO A 168 6.60 2.08 31.86
C PRO A 168 5.91 1.44 33.07
N ALA A 169 6.60 0.51 33.75
CA ALA A 169 6.11 -0.18 34.92
C ALA A 169 6.58 0.49 36.20
N LEU A 170 5.64 0.79 37.10
CA LEU A 170 5.94 1.31 38.43
C LEU A 170 6.45 0.19 39.35
N GLY A 171 7.38 0.54 40.23
CA GLY A 171 7.82 -0.33 41.31
C GLY A 171 8.86 -1.39 40.96
N GLU A 172 9.14 -1.65 39.68
CA GLU A 172 10.14 -2.65 39.26
C GLU A 172 11.17 -2.07 38.29
N MET A 173 12.44 -2.30 38.62
CA MET A 173 13.53 -2.07 37.67
C MET A 173 13.66 -3.30 36.76
N GLN A 174 13.55 -3.12 35.48
CA GLN A 174 13.67 -4.17 34.47
C GLN A 174 14.67 -3.76 33.42
N GLY A 175 15.44 -4.68 32.92
CA GLY A 175 16.31 -4.46 31.78
C GLY A 175 16.41 -5.69 30.90
N ARG A 176 16.61 -5.48 29.60
CA ARG A 176 16.77 -6.56 28.64
C ARG A 176 17.71 -6.14 27.51
N VAL A 177 18.52 -7.07 27.06
CA VAL A 177 19.32 -6.94 25.86
C VAL A 177 19.19 -8.21 25.04
N ASP A 178 18.85 -8.06 23.78
CA ASP A 178 18.76 -9.14 22.80
C ASP A 178 19.75 -8.86 21.67
N VAL A 179 20.46 -9.91 21.23
CA VAL A 179 21.36 -9.86 20.08
C VAL A 179 21.12 -11.08 19.20
N GLY A 180 21.14 -10.87 17.89
CA GLY A 180 20.96 -11.94 16.93
C GLY A 180 21.88 -11.80 15.73
N MET A 181 22.18 -12.92 15.12
CA MET A 181 22.87 -12.99 13.83
C MET A 181 22.27 -14.13 13.01
N SER A 182 22.11 -13.88 11.72
CA SER A 182 21.62 -14.91 10.80
C SER A 182 22.33 -14.79 9.44
N SER A 183 22.21 -15.85 8.64
CA SER A 183 22.74 -15.91 7.29
C SER A 183 21.67 -16.52 6.38
N THR A 184 21.35 -15.80 5.31
CA THR A 184 20.42 -16.24 4.28
C THR A 184 21.16 -17.10 3.26
N HIS A 185 20.52 -18.13 2.76
CA HIS A 185 21.10 -18.99 1.73
C HIS A 185 21.29 -18.21 0.43
N GLY A 186 22.50 -18.18 -0.10
CA GLY A 186 22.83 -17.37 -1.27
C GLY A 186 22.99 -15.87 -0.98
N GLY A 187 22.84 -15.42 0.26
CA GLY A 187 22.84 -14.00 0.62
C GLY A 187 23.80 -13.65 1.76
N ASP A 188 23.79 -12.38 2.15
CA ASP A 188 24.64 -11.80 3.19
C ASP A 188 24.10 -12.12 4.60
N THR A 189 24.88 -11.74 5.60
CA THR A 189 24.53 -11.88 7.01
C THR A 189 23.63 -10.77 7.49
N SER A 190 22.70 -11.12 8.37
CA SER A 190 21.84 -10.17 9.10
C SER A 190 22.26 -10.11 10.58
N SER A 191 21.96 -8.98 11.23
CA SER A 191 22.23 -8.80 12.66
C SER A 191 21.20 -7.90 13.30
N ASN A 192 20.84 -8.20 14.54
CA ASN A 192 19.99 -7.33 15.35
C ASN A 192 20.58 -7.13 16.76
N VAL A 193 20.35 -5.95 17.29
CA VAL A 193 20.63 -5.59 18.69
C VAL A 193 19.46 -4.77 19.21
N GLU A 194 18.90 -5.21 20.33
CA GLU A 194 17.84 -4.49 21.02
C GLU A 194 18.19 -4.31 22.49
N GLY A 195 17.81 -3.21 23.07
CA GLY A 195 17.97 -2.96 24.49
C GLY A 195 16.77 -2.24 25.07
N MET A 196 16.32 -2.68 26.24
CA MET A 196 15.25 -2.04 26.99
C MET A 196 15.66 -1.87 28.45
N ILE A 197 15.28 -0.73 29.01
CA ILE A 197 15.39 -0.48 30.47
C ILE A 197 14.14 0.21 30.96
N ASN A 198 13.60 -0.28 32.09
CA ASN A 198 12.52 0.34 32.84
C ASN A 198 13.03 0.76 34.22
N ILE A 199 12.87 2.03 34.55
CA ILE A 199 13.40 2.64 35.79
C ILE A 199 12.22 3.28 36.55
N PRO A 200 11.77 2.70 37.67
CA PRO A 200 10.83 3.36 38.54
C PRO A 200 11.53 4.48 39.35
N ILE A 201 10.83 5.61 39.50
CA ILE A 201 11.31 6.78 40.22
C ILE A 201 10.31 7.10 41.35
N GLY A 202 10.57 6.58 42.55
CA GLY A 202 9.57 6.58 43.62
C GLY A 202 8.41 5.64 43.31
N ASP A 203 7.25 5.96 43.91
CA ASP A 203 6.09 5.05 43.84
C ASP A 203 5.11 5.36 42.69
N ASN A 204 5.28 6.53 42.05
CA ASN A 204 4.29 7.07 41.12
C ASN A 204 4.85 7.54 39.76
N LEU A 205 6.13 7.34 39.53
CA LEU A 205 6.77 7.71 38.26
C LEU A 205 7.63 6.56 37.75
N ALA A 206 7.57 6.28 36.45
CA ALA A 206 8.48 5.36 35.80
C ALA A 206 8.90 5.86 34.40
N VAL A 207 10.10 5.51 34.02
CA VAL A 207 10.66 5.78 32.69
C VAL A 207 11.03 4.46 32.04
N ARG A 208 10.59 4.23 30.82
CA ARG A 208 10.98 3.09 29.98
C ARG A 208 11.68 3.60 28.73
N ALA A 209 12.83 3.06 28.43
CA ALA A 209 13.61 3.39 27.24
C ALA A 209 13.94 2.11 26.46
N VAL A 210 13.80 2.18 25.16
CA VAL A 210 14.09 1.11 24.20
C VAL A 210 14.99 1.67 23.12
N GLY A 211 15.94 0.88 22.64
CA GLY A 211 16.76 1.23 21.48
C GLY A 211 17.07 -0.02 20.68
N TYR A 212 17.12 0.09 19.36
CA TYR A 212 17.34 -1.05 18.48
C TYR A 212 18.08 -0.67 17.21
N ASN A 213 18.77 -1.68 16.66
CA ASN A 213 19.30 -1.68 15.31
C ASN A 213 19.15 -3.10 14.73
N ASN A 214 18.46 -3.21 13.62
CA ASN A 214 18.26 -4.46 12.89
C ASN A 214 18.70 -4.28 11.44
N ARG A 215 19.78 -4.94 11.06
CA ARG A 215 20.26 -5.00 9.68
C ARG A 215 19.85 -6.33 9.06
N GLN A 216 19.04 -6.28 8.04
CA GLN A 216 18.68 -7.41 7.18
C GLN A 216 19.60 -7.42 5.96
N GLY A 217 20.56 -8.36 5.91
CA GLY A 217 21.46 -8.52 4.76
C GLY A 217 20.71 -8.90 3.48
N GLY A 218 21.23 -8.47 2.34
CA GLY A 218 20.67 -8.75 1.03
C GLY A 218 20.78 -10.22 0.61
N TRP A 219 20.08 -10.55 -0.47
CA TRP A 219 20.06 -11.90 -1.06
C TRP A 219 19.66 -11.88 -2.55
N ILE A 220 19.43 -10.71 -3.12
CA ILE A 220 19.12 -10.50 -4.54
C ILE A 220 20.36 -9.88 -5.20
N ASP A 221 20.82 -10.47 -6.29
CA ASP A 221 21.95 -9.99 -7.05
C ASP A 221 21.51 -9.04 -8.17
N ASN A 222 22.13 -7.85 -8.26
CA ASN A 222 22.00 -7.02 -9.44
C ASN A 222 23.04 -7.46 -10.49
N THR A 223 22.59 -8.21 -11.48
CA THR A 223 23.48 -8.88 -12.45
C THR A 223 23.84 -7.99 -13.64
N ALA A 224 24.98 -8.27 -14.27
CA ALA A 224 25.42 -7.53 -15.44
C ALA A 224 24.45 -7.69 -16.62
N SER A 225 23.97 -6.57 -17.14
CA SER A 225 23.02 -6.54 -18.24
C SER A 225 23.28 -5.35 -19.18
N THR A 226 22.72 -5.42 -20.37
CA THR A 226 22.73 -4.33 -21.35
C THR A 226 21.30 -4.09 -21.82
N PHE A 227 20.82 -2.89 -21.65
CA PHE A 227 19.51 -2.47 -22.12
C PHE A 227 19.62 -1.65 -23.41
N THR A 228 18.87 -2.07 -24.40
CA THR A 228 18.65 -1.32 -25.63
C THR A 228 17.15 -1.15 -25.81
N PRO A 229 16.62 0.08 -25.76
CA PRO A 229 15.19 0.28 -26.00
C PRO A 229 14.83 -0.30 -27.36
N SER A 230 14.21 -1.43 -27.37
CA SER A 230 13.63 -2.01 -28.57
C SER A 230 12.20 -1.50 -28.65
N GLY A 231 11.98 -0.52 -29.50
CA GLY A 231 10.60 -0.33 -29.95
C GLY A 231 10.07 -1.70 -30.37
N PRO A 232 8.90 -2.12 -29.87
CA PRO A 232 8.40 -3.45 -30.21
C PRO A 232 8.44 -3.63 -31.71
N VAL A 233 8.79 -4.83 -32.15
CA VAL A 233 8.56 -5.27 -33.53
C VAL A 233 7.05 -5.46 -33.67
N ILE A 234 6.30 -4.46 -33.29
CA ILE A 234 4.88 -4.35 -33.53
C ILE A 234 4.74 -4.30 -35.04
N ASP A 235 3.82 -5.03 -35.61
CA ASP A 235 3.35 -4.70 -36.92
C ASP A 235 2.82 -3.28 -36.92
N ARG A 236 3.73 -2.38 -37.17
CA ARG A 236 3.57 -0.92 -37.15
C ARG A 236 2.43 -0.45 -38.06
N ASN A 237 1.80 -1.35 -38.79
CA ASN A 237 0.62 -1.09 -39.60
C ASN A 237 -0.69 -1.24 -38.81
N SER A 238 -0.71 -2.03 -37.78
CA SER A 238 -1.95 -2.34 -37.07
C SER A 238 -2.26 -1.38 -35.90
N LEU A 239 -1.28 -0.77 -35.30
CA LEU A 239 -1.43 -0.01 -34.05
C LEU A 239 -1.48 1.51 -34.27
N GLY A 240 -2.12 2.12 -35.14
CA GLY A 240 -2.24 3.60 -35.20
C GLY A 240 -0.95 4.43 -35.08
N TYR A 241 0.10 3.87 -34.50
CA TYR A 241 1.45 4.43 -34.38
C TYR A 241 2.30 4.23 -35.64
N GLY A 242 1.73 3.65 -36.66
CA GLY A 242 2.38 3.29 -37.91
C GLY A 242 3.23 4.35 -38.62
N PRO A 243 2.98 5.66 -38.52
CA PRO A 243 3.80 6.65 -39.23
C PRO A 243 5.18 6.85 -38.60
N TYR A 244 5.33 6.73 -37.28
CA TYR A 244 6.52 7.19 -36.59
C TYR A 244 7.77 6.38 -36.91
N PHE A 245 7.72 5.08 -36.87
CA PHE A 245 8.87 4.22 -37.15
C PHE A 245 9.05 3.88 -38.65
N ARG A 246 8.01 4.01 -39.45
CA ARG A 246 8.14 3.81 -40.90
C ARG A 246 9.06 4.86 -41.55
N ASN A 247 9.07 6.06 -40.94
CA ASN A 247 9.79 7.17 -41.52
C ASN A 247 11.25 7.23 -41.07
N PHE A 248 11.65 6.39 -40.09
CA PHE A 248 12.98 6.41 -39.48
C PHE A 248 13.60 5.01 -39.37
N PRO A 249 13.81 4.28 -40.48
CA PRO A 249 14.35 2.92 -40.41
C PRO A 249 15.79 2.85 -39.94
N ASP A 250 16.53 3.95 -40.03
CA ASP A 250 17.95 4.04 -39.69
C ASP A 250 18.19 4.75 -38.32
N THR A 251 17.19 4.76 -37.44
CA THR A 251 17.35 5.36 -36.10
C THR A 251 18.36 4.56 -35.27
N VAL A 252 19.41 5.24 -34.83
CA VAL A 252 20.43 4.67 -33.95
C VAL A 252 19.93 4.83 -32.50
N ILE A 253 19.67 3.72 -31.82
CA ILE A 253 19.27 3.71 -30.44
C ILE A 253 20.48 3.39 -29.58
N ALA A 254 20.75 4.21 -28.55
CA ALA A 254 21.84 3.96 -27.63
C ALA A 254 21.51 2.78 -26.71
N SER A 255 22.49 1.96 -26.44
CA SER A 255 22.45 0.91 -25.42
C SER A 255 23.15 1.42 -24.17
N VAL A 256 22.69 0.97 -23.02
CA VAL A 256 23.34 1.23 -21.74
C VAL A 256 23.66 -0.08 -21.03
N SER A 257 24.79 -0.14 -20.38
CA SER A 257 25.17 -1.22 -19.49
C SER A 257 24.99 -0.81 -18.03
N ASN A 258 24.57 -1.73 -17.18
CA ASN A 258 24.50 -1.52 -15.75
C ASN A 258 25.78 -1.95 -15.00
N GLN A 259 26.92 -2.06 -15.66
CA GLN A 259 28.15 -2.59 -15.07
C GLN A 259 28.61 -1.86 -13.81
N GLU A 260 28.26 -0.59 -13.65
CA GLU A 260 28.59 0.22 -12.45
C GLU A 260 27.69 -0.12 -11.27
N GLU A 261 26.50 -0.69 -11.52
CA GLU A 261 25.49 -1.06 -10.52
C GLU A 261 25.49 -2.56 -10.20
N VAL A 262 26.38 -3.35 -10.81
CA VAL A 262 26.49 -4.78 -10.53
C VAL A 262 26.99 -4.99 -9.11
N LYS A 263 26.17 -5.68 -8.31
CA LYS A 263 26.45 -5.92 -6.89
C LYS A 263 25.77 -7.23 -6.45
N ASP A 264 26.51 -8.07 -5.73
CA ASP A 264 25.92 -9.22 -5.07
C ASP A 264 25.16 -8.77 -3.82
N ASP A 265 24.12 -9.51 -3.43
CA ASP A 265 23.35 -9.28 -2.20
C ASP A 265 22.83 -7.83 -2.08
N TRP A 266 22.26 -7.31 -3.14
CA TRP A 266 22.03 -5.88 -3.32
C TRP A 266 20.87 -5.31 -2.48
N ASN A 267 19.91 -6.12 -2.05
CA ASN A 267 18.71 -5.70 -1.32
C ASN A 267 18.90 -5.74 0.19
N GLU A 268 19.43 -4.68 0.77
CA GLU A 268 19.61 -4.53 2.22
C GLU A 268 18.52 -3.64 2.84
N ALA A 269 18.09 -3.95 4.07
CA ALA A 269 17.23 -3.08 4.86
C ALA A 269 17.74 -2.93 6.30
N THR A 270 17.81 -1.72 6.82
CA THR A 270 18.28 -1.44 8.18
C THR A 270 17.28 -0.59 8.94
N TYR A 271 16.77 -1.11 10.06
CA TYR A 271 15.94 -0.39 11.02
C TYR A 271 16.80 0.10 12.19
N THR A 272 16.77 1.38 12.45
CA THR A 272 17.43 1.98 13.63
C THR A 272 16.45 2.90 14.33
N GLY A 273 16.29 2.74 15.64
CA GLY A 273 15.33 3.56 16.34
C GLY A 273 15.42 3.48 17.85
N TYR A 274 14.62 4.32 18.47
CA TYR A 274 14.45 4.32 19.93
C TYR A 274 13.04 4.76 20.32
N ARG A 275 12.65 4.39 21.53
CA ARG A 275 11.42 4.85 22.16
C ARG A 275 11.68 5.18 23.64
N VAL A 276 11.15 6.30 24.11
CA VAL A 276 11.19 6.71 25.51
C VAL A 276 9.79 7.05 25.98
N GLY A 277 9.35 6.39 27.03
CA GLY A 277 8.07 6.63 27.70
C GLY A 277 8.25 7.07 29.12
N VAL A 278 7.43 8.00 29.58
CA VAL A 278 7.35 8.48 30.97
C VAL A 278 5.89 8.34 31.43
N LYS A 279 5.67 7.46 32.38
CA LYS A 279 4.36 7.28 33.04
C LYS A 279 4.39 7.93 34.42
N TRP A 280 3.39 8.73 34.70
CA TRP A 280 3.21 9.40 35.97
C TRP A 280 1.80 9.20 36.51
N ASP A 281 1.67 8.49 37.63
CA ASP A 281 0.43 8.41 38.38
C ASP A 281 0.32 9.68 39.25
N VAL A 282 -0.43 10.65 38.74
CA VAL A 282 -0.61 11.97 39.35
C VAL A 282 -1.34 11.84 40.70
N SER A 283 -2.27 10.89 40.75
CA SER A 283 -3.04 10.50 41.94
C SER A 283 -3.56 9.07 41.77
N ASP A 284 -4.28 8.56 42.77
CA ASP A 284 -4.93 7.25 42.69
C ASP A 284 -5.94 7.14 41.55
N ASP A 285 -6.51 8.26 41.11
CA ASP A 285 -7.54 8.34 40.08
C ASP A 285 -7.01 8.87 38.72
N TRP A 286 -5.78 9.33 38.61
CA TRP A 286 -5.25 9.98 37.41
C TRP A 286 -3.84 9.54 37.06
N SER A 287 -3.66 9.15 35.81
CA SER A 287 -2.35 8.86 35.24
C SER A 287 -2.11 9.66 33.93
N ALA A 288 -0.85 9.88 33.61
CA ALA A 288 -0.39 10.50 32.39
C ALA A 288 0.79 9.71 31.82
N LEU A 289 0.76 9.45 30.52
CA LEU A 289 1.85 8.82 29.77
C LEU A 289 2.25 9.75 28.63
N VAL A 290 3.51 10.16 28.62
CA VAL A 290 4.13 10.82 27.46
C VAL A 290 5.09 9.82 26.84
N GLN A 291 5.03 9.65 25.53
CA GLN A 291 5.92 8.75 24.80
C GLN A 291 6.43 9.41 23.54
N HIS A 292 7.69 9.19 23.24
CA HIS A 292 8.32 9.61 21.99
C HIS A 292 9.03 8.42 21.36
N SER A 293 8.73 8.17 20.08
CA SER A 293 9.31 7.12 19.25
C SER A 293 9.94 7.75 18.03
N SER A 294 11.14 7.32 17.68
CA SER A 294 11.86 7.73 16.48
C SER A 294 12.43 6.51 15.78
N GLN A 295 12.27 6.40 14.49
CA GLN A 295 12.83 5.32 13.68
C GLN A 295 13.28 5.82 12.32
N LYS A 296 14.39 5.28 11.87
CA LYS A 296 14.85 5.32 10.48
C LYS A 296 14.87 3.92 9.91
N LEU A 297 14.19 3.73 8.80
CA LEU A 297 14.31 2.58 7.91
C LEU A 297 15.13 3.00 6.69
N ASP A 298 16.25 2.34 6.45
CA ASP A 298 17.15 2.58 5.34
C ASP A 298 17.19 1.33 4.45
N VAL A 299 16.67 1.44 3.24
CA VAL A 299 16.58 0.35 2.26
C VAL A 299 17.47 0.68 1.09
N GLU A 300 18.42 -0.18 0.79
CA GLU A 300 19.29 -0.10 -0.37
C GLU A 300 18.98 -1.20 -1.38
N GLY A 301 19.04 -0.88 -2.66
CA GLY A 301 18.83 -1.81 -3.76
C GLY A 301 17.36 -2.20 -3.99
N SER A 302 17.16 -3.22 -4.79
CA SER A 302 15.84 -3.68 -5.24
C SER A 302 15.43 -4.97 -4.55
N PHE A 303 14.22 -4.97 -4.00
CA PHE A 303 13.53 -6.17 -3.50
C PHE A 303 12.69 -6.86 -4.59
N LEU A 304 12.79 -6.36 -5.84
CA LEU A 304 12.15 -6.94 -7.00
C LEU A 304 13.18 -7.68 -7.86
N ILE A 305 12.91 -8.93 -8.15
CA ILE A 305 13.66 -9.74 -9.11
C ILE A 305 13.07 -9.59 -10.52
N ASP A 306 13.85 -9.92 -11.52
CA ASP A 306 13.39 -10.17 -12.88
C ASP A 306 13.33 -11.69 -13.13
N PRO A 307 12.14 -12.30 -13.15
CA PRO A 307 11.99 -13.75 -13.29
C PRO A 307 12.61 -14.32 -14.58
N SER A 308 12.85 -13.47 -15.58
CA SER A 308 13.48 -13.88 -16.84
C SER A 308 15.00 -14.14 -16.72
N LEU A 309 15.62 -13.62 -15.66
CA LEU A 309 17.07 -13.78 -15.40
C LEU A 309 17.36 -15.00 -14.53
N GLY A 310 16.37 -15.53 -13.85
CA GLY A 310 16.48 -16.60 -12.86
C GLY A 310 16.06 -16.15 -11.47
N ASP A 311 16.18 -17.08 -10.53
CA ASP A 311 15.81 -16.82 -9.15
C ASP A 311 16.85 -15.87 -8.51
N ASP A 312 16.39 -15.02 -7.59
CA ASP A 312 17.22 -14.09 -6.81
C ASP A 312 18.05 -13.10 -7.65
N MET A 313 17.61 -12.78 -8.89
CA MET A 313 18.35 -11.91 -9.80
C MET A 313 17.52 -10.70 -10.24
N SER A 314 18.20 -9.57 -10.37
CA SER A 314 17.66 -8.31 -10.90
C SER A 314 18.64 -7.71 -11.92
N ALA A 315 18.18 -6.80 -12.77
CA ALA A 315 19.01 -6.05 -13.71
C ALA A 315 18.61 -4.57 -13.72
N LYS A 316 19.00 -3.87 -12.68
CA LYS A 316 18.74 -2.42 -12.53
C LYS A 316 19.92 -1.61 -13.10
N PHE A 317 19.60 -0.48 -13.71
CA PHE A 317 20.53 0.41 -14.41
C PHE A 317 20.78 1.71 -13.65
N GLN A 318 20.07 1.90 -12.54
CA GLN A 318 20.23 3.01 -11.61
C GLN A 318 20.19 2.46 -10.18
N PRO A 319 20.80 3.16 -9.21
CA PRO A 319 20.63 2.80 -7.81
C PRO A 319 19.15 2.85 -7.42
N GLU A 320 18.74 1.94 -6.54
CA GLU A 320 17.45 2.01 -5.87
C GLU A 320 17.66 2.19 -4.37
N SER A 321 16.84 3.03 -3.75
CA SER A 321 16.88 3.25 -2.30
C SER A 321 15.54 3.77 -1.78
N ASN A 322 15.27 3.53 -0.51
CA ASN A 322 14.15 4.13 0.21
C ASN A 322 14.56 4.40 1.66
N VAL A 323 14.57 5.66 2.03
CA VAL A 323 14.81 6.09 3.41
C VAL A 323 13.49 6.61 3.97
N ASP A 324 13.04 6.04 5.07
CA ASP A 324 11.78 6.36 5.73
C ASP A 324 12.05 6.66 7.20
N GLU A 325 11.92 7.92 7.57
CA GLU A 325 12.19 8.40 8.92
C GLU A 325 10.91 8.94 9.55
N PHE A 326 10.65 8.60 10.81
CA PHE A 326 9.53 9.19 11.53
C PHE A 326 9.87 9.51 12.98
N ASP A 327 9.19 10.53 13.47
CA ASP A 327 9.12 10.92 14.88
C ASP A 327 7.65 10.97 15.31
N LEU A 328 7.29 10.20 16.34
CA LEU A 328 5.94 10.18 16.91
C LEU A 328 5.99 10.53 18.39
N THR A 329 5.29 11.61 18.76
CA THR A 329 5.11 12.00 20.16
C THR A 329 3.65 11.83 20.55
N THR A 330 3.39 11.09 21.62
CA THR A 330 2.03 10.84 22.12
C THR A 330 1.87 11.29 23.58
N LEU A 331 0.66 11.70 23.92
CA LEU A 331 0.22 12.01 25.28
C LEU A 331 -1.10 11.28 25.54
N THR A 332 -1.10 10.38 26.51
CA THR A 332 -2.32 9.76 27.03
C THR A 332 -2.55 10.20 28.46
N ILE A 333 -3.76 10.68 28.76
CA ILE A 333 -4.18 11.01 30.12
C ILE A 333 -5.41 10.18 30.42
N GLU A 334 -5.34 9.40 31.45
CA GLU A 334 -6.44 8.57 31.93
C GLU A 334 -6.86 9.02 33.31
N GLY A 335 -8.17 9.03 33.57
CA GLY A 335 -8.64 9.45 34.87
C GLY A 335 -10.07 9.03 35.15
N ARG A 336 -10.46 9.13 36.41
CA ARG A 336 -11.79 8.77 36.91
C ARG A 336 -12.42 9.92 37.69
N VAL A 337 -13.61 10.33 37.25
CA VAL A 337 -14.38 11.39 37.91
C VAL A 337 -15.83 10.98 38.06
N ALA A 338 -16.33 10.96 39.30
CA ALA A 338 -17.72 10.68 39.61
C ALA A 338 -18.24 9.33 39.03
N GLY A 339 -17.36 8.32 38.96
CA GLY A 339 -17.70 6.99 38.42
C GLY A 339 -17.77 6.98 36.86
N LEU A 340 -17.12 7.94 36.21
CA LEU A 340 -16.89 7.93 34.78
C LEU A 340 -15.40 7.87 34.52
N ASP A 341 -14.99 7.02 33.59
CA ASP A 341 -13.63 6.96 33.10
C ASP A 341 -13.47 7.97 31.94
N ILE A 342 -12.39 8.73 31.97
CA ILE A 342 -12.06 9.78 31.01
C ILE A 342 -10.70 9.45 30.45
N VAL A 343 -10.60 9.40 29.12
CA VAL A 343 -9.34 9.20 28.42
C VAL A 343 -9.17 10.31 27.40
N TYR A 344 -8.03 10.97 27.45
CA TYR A 344 -7.55 11.84 26.40
C TYR A 344 -6.31 11.20 25.76
N ALA A 345 -6.32 11.10 24.42
CA ALA A 345 -5.19 10.65 23.61
C ALA A 345 -4.86 11.71 22.56
N GLY A 346 -3.63 12.21 22.58
CA GLY A 346 -3.11 13.14 21.60
C GLY A 346 -1.86 12.58 20.96
N GLY A 347 -1.67 12.81 19.64
CA GLY A 347 -0.51 12.36 18.88
C GLY A 347 -0.04 13.41 17.89
N TYR A 348 1.27 13.51 17.72
CA TYR A 348 1.90 14.27 16.66
C TYR A 348 2.94 13.39 15.97
N LEU A 349 2.72 13.13 14.69
CA LEU A 349 3.58 12.35 13.80
C LEU A 349 4.21 13.32 12.79
N ASP A 350 5.53 13.20 12.63
CA ASP A 350 6.31 13.81 11.55
C ASP A 350 7.07 12.70 10.83
N ARG A 351 6.86 12.55 9.52
CA ARG A 351 7.47 11.49 8.70
C ARG A 351 8.02 12.05 7.41
N GLU A 352 9.23 11.66 7.06
CA GLU A 352 9.89 11.99 5.80
C GLU A 352 10.31 10.70 5.08
N ILE A 353 10.04 10.64 3.78
CA ILE A 353 10.38 9.52 2.91
C ILE A 353 11.15 10.06 1.72
N ASP A 354 12.36 9.53 1.49
CA ASP A 354 13.16 9.78 0.30
C ASP A 354 13.37 8.48 -0.47
N SER A 355 12.95 8.45 -1.73
CA SER A 355 13.06 7.25 -2.58
C SER A 355 13.77 7.56 -3.89
N LEU A 356 14.54 6.58 -4.39
CA LEU A 356 15.10 6.56 -5.73
C LEU A 356 14.84 5.18 -6.34
N ILE A 357 14.25 5.16 -7.53
CA ILE A 357 13.80 3.94 -8.20
C ILE A 357 14.29 3.95 -9.65
N ASP A 358 14.85 2.84 -10.12
CA ASP A 358 15.17 2.66 -11.54
C ASP A 358 13.90 2.61 -12.39
N TYR A 359 13.86 3.45 -13.40
CA TYR A 359 12.75 3.57 -14.34
C TYR A 359 13.18 3.35 -15.79
N THR A 360 14.36 2.77 -16.01
CA THR A 360 15.01 2.60 -17.33
C THR A 360 14.14 1.78 -18.27
N HIS A 361 13.55 0.70 -17.80
CA HIS A 361 12.72 -0.20 -18.59
C HIS A 361 11.40 0.44 -19.08
N TYR A 362 10.95 1.53 -18.48
CA TYR A 362 9.81 2.30 -18.99
C TYR A 362 10.01 2.78 -20.44
N ASN A 363 11.23 2.78 -20.92
CA ASN A 363 11.54 3.05 -22.32
C ASN A 363 11.06 1.95 -23.29
N ASN A 364 10.63 0.79 -22.80
CA ASN A 364 9.96 -0.22 -23.63
C ASN A 364 8.50 0.14 -23.94
N GLY A 365 7.98 1.23 -23.39
CA GLY A 365 6.63 1.74 -23.58
C GLY A 365 6.24 2.19 -24.98
N GLY A 366 6.68 1.49 -26.01
CA GLY A 366 6.17 1.64 -27.38
C GLY A 366 6.56 2.95 -28.07
N GLY A 367 5.60 3.65 -28.67
CA GLY A 367 5.79 4.80 -29.55
C GLY A 367 6.41 6.04 -28.93
N TYR A 368 6.59 6.09 -27.61
CA TYR A 368 7.14 7.25 -26.89
C TYR A 368 8.65 7.26 -26.79
N ILE A 369 9.36 6.18 -27.12
CA ILE A 369 10.82 6.11 -27.09
C ILE A 369 11.46 7.23 -27.89
N THR A 370 11.00 7.43 -29.10
CA THR A 370 11.54 8.49 -30.00
C THR A 370 11.28 9.89 -29.49
N TYR A 371 10.22 10.06 -28.72
CA TYR A 371 9.84 11.34 -28.16
C TYR A 371 10.74 11.76 -27.00
N TYR A 372 11.08 10.83 -26.12
CA TYR A 372 11.82 11.14 -24.91
C TYR A 372 13.34 10.95 -25.01
N LEU A 373 13.80 10.22 -26.02
CA LEU A 373 15.19 9.80 -26.09
C LEU A 373 15.94 10.26 -27.33
N CYS A 374 15.26 10.77 -28.37
CA CYS A 374 15.88 10.93 -29.67
C CYS A 374 15.91 12.39 -30.12
N SER A 375 17.00 12.80 -30.78
CA SER A 375 17.09 14.06 -31.50
C SER A 375 16.41 13.93 -32.84
N GLY A 376 15.80 15.02 -33.31
CA GLY A 376 15.19 15.13 -34.63
C GLY A 376 13.70 15.37 -34.58
N ASN A 377 13.14 15.79 -35.67
CA ASN A 377 11.71 16.08 -35.75
C ASN A 377 10.95 14.78 -36.08
N ILE A 378 10.43 14.14 -35.08
CA ILE A 378 9.66 12.90 -35.22
C ILE A 378 8.33 13.09 -35.98
N TYR A 379 7.86 14.33 -36.13
CA TYR A 379 6.60 14.67 -36.81
C TYR A 379 6.79 15.31 -38.17
N ALA A 380 8.00 15.76 -38.51
CA ALA A 380 8.29 16.31 -39.82
C ALA A 380 9.03 15.31 -40.71
N ASP A 381 8.94 15.55 -42.01
CA ASP A 381 9.70 14.77 -42.98
C ASP A 381 11.19 14.80 -42.63
N PRO A 382 11.85 13.67 -42.46
CA PRO A 382 13.25 13.64 -42.09
C PRO A 382 14.05 14.41 -43.11
N GLY A 383 14.80 15.38 -42.65
CA GLY A 383 15.72 16.12 -43.50
C GLY A 383 16.71 15.17 -44.20
N PRO A 384 17.57 15.66 -45.07
CA PRO A 384 18.42 14.86 -45.97
C PRO A 384 19.36 13.87 -45.26
N SER A 385 19.43 13.87 -43.95
CA SER A 385 20.24 12.90 -43.20
C SER A 385 19.46 11.70 -42.62
N ASN A 386 18.16 11.65 -42.69
CA ASN A 386 17.30 10.52 -42.29
C ASN A 386 17.66 9.75 -40.97
N GLN A 387 18.51 10.29 -40.14
CA GLN A 387 19.05 9.64 -38.98
C GLN A 387 18.65 10.41 -37.71
N ASN A 388 17.80 9.83 -36.89
CA ASN A 388 17.63 10.26 -35.52
C ASN A 388 18.66 9.54 -34.64
N THR A 389 19.26 10.26 -33.71
CA THR A 389 20.13 9.69 -32.70
C THR A 389 19.37 9.65 -31.40
N CYS A 390 19.21 8.48 -30.83
CA CYS A 390 18.63 8.30 -29.52
C CYS A 390 19.76 8.18 -28.50
N PHE A 391 19.62 8.86 -27.39
CA PHE A 391 20.65 9.04 -26.39
C PHE A 391 20.45 8.06 -25.21
N ASP A 392 21.15 8.27 -24.13
CA ASP A 392 21.15 7.45 -22.93
C ASP A 392 19.70 7.10 -22.49
N PRO A 393 19.32 5.83 -22.49
CA PRO A 393 17.96 5.41 -22.13
C PRO A 393 17.72 5.34 -20.64
N ARG A 394 18.71 5.59 -19.79
CA ARG A 394 18.52 5.52 -18.33
C ARG A 394 17.48 6.53 -17.87
N LYS A 395 16.66 6.08 -16.96
CA LYS A 395 15.66 6.86 -16.26
C LYS A 395 15.64 6.48 -14.80
N ALA A 396 15.33 7.44 -13.95
CA ALA A 396 15.04 7.20 -12.55
C ALA A 396 13.80 7.98 -12.12
N TYR A 397 13.19 7.55 -11.05
CA TYR A 397 12.18 8.30 -10.32
C TYR A 397 12.70 8.56 -8.92
N SER A 398 12.78 9.82 -8.53
CA SER A 398 13.03 10.22 -7.14
C SER A 398 11.75 10.80 -6.54
N ASP A 399 11.54 10.56 -5.25
CA ASP A 399 10.36 10.96 -4.52
C ASP A 399 10.74 11.40 -3.11
N THR A 400 10.41 12.64 -2.76
CA THR A 400 10.48 13.13 -1.38
C THR A 400 9.06 13.39 -0.92
N THR A 401 8.64 12.70 0.13
CA THR A 401 7.31 12.85 0.72
C THR A 401 7.42 13.15 2.21
N THR A 402 6.79 14.23 2.66
CA THR A 402 6.61 14.52 4.10
C THR A 402 5.16 14.33 4.49
N ASN A 403 4.92 13.77 5.69
CA ASN A 403 3.60 13.61 6.26
C ASN A 403 3.59 14.09 7.72
N GLU A 404 2.89 15.17 7.98
CA GLU A 404 2.63 15.68 9.31
C GLU A 404 1.19 15.35 9.72
N ARG A 405 1.02 14.78 10.90
CA ARG A 405 -0.31 14.42 11.42
C ARG A 405 -0.45 14.81 12.89
N THR A 406 -1.51 15.55 13.20
CA THR A 406 -1.92 15.86 14.57
C THR A 406 -3.26 15.20 14.86
N THR A 407 -3.36 14.50 15.99
CA THR A 407 -4.63 13.87 16.41
C THR A 407 -4.96 14.19 17.85
N HIS A 408 -6.25 14.33 18.12
CA HIS A 408 -6.81 14.52 19.46
C HIS A 408 -8.08 13.67 19.61
N GLU A 409 -8.11 12.85 20.63
CA GLU A 409 -9.31 12.08 20.99
C GLU A 409 -9.63 12.32 22.48
N LEU A 410 -10.88 12.61 22.78
CA LEU A 410 -11.39 12.62 24.14
C LEU A 410 -12.58 11.68 24.21
N ARG A 411 -12.51 10.68 25.10
CA ARG A 411 -13.59 9.73 25.34
C ARG A 411 -13.97 9.65 26.80
N ILE A 412 -15.23 9.38 27.06
CA ILE A 412 -15.81 9.22 28.39
C ILE A 412 -16.63 7.95 28.39
N SER A 413 -16.43 7.08 29.38
CA SER A 413 -17.18 5.85 29.54
C SER A 413 -17.65 5.63 30.95
N THR A 414 -18.70 4.81 31.09
CA THR A 414 -19.22 4.33 32.38
C THR A 414 -18.49 3.06 32.78
N ASP A 415 -18.57 2.71 34.08
CA ASP A 415 -18.08 1.40 34.57
C ASP A 415 -18.66 0.23 33.77
N GLN A 416 -17.84 -0.80 33.52
CA GLN A 416 -18.20 -1.98 32.72
C GLN A 416 -19.10 -2.98 33.44
N ASP A 417 -19.20 -2.92 34.74
CA ASP A 417 -20.05 -3.78 35.56
C ASP A 417 -21.53 -3.36 35.64
N ARG A 418 -21.86 -2.24 34.94
CA ARG A 418 -23.24 -1.74 34.87
C ARG A 418 -24.05 -2.46 33.81
N ARG A 419 -25.34 -2.66 34.08
CA ARG A 419 -26.29 -3.18 33.09
C ARG A 419 -26.41 -2.31 31.84
N TRP A 420 -26.20 -0.98 31.94
CA TRP A 420 -26.06 -0.01 30.86
C TRP A 420 -24.63 0.51 30.86
N ARG A 421 -23.93 0.24 29.80
CA ARG A 421 -22.58 0.73 29.57
C ARG A 421 -22.62 1.71 28.40
N VAL A 422 -22.11 2.88 28.60
CA VAL A 422 -22.09 3.95 27.59
C VAL A 422 -20.66 4.45 27.43
N MET A 423 -20.21 4.54 26.22
CA MET A 423 -19.00 5.25 25.85
C MET A 423 -19.35 6.29 24.79
N GLY A 424 -18.75 7.48 24.85
CA GLY A 424 -18.85 8.51 23.82
C GLY A 424 -17.59 9.32 23.76
N GLY A 425 -17.27 9.82 22.57
CA GLY A 425 -16.05 10.58 22.35
C GLY A 425 -16.14 11.55 21.19
N VAL A 426 -15.12 12.39 21.10
CA VAL A 426 -14.86 13.29 19.99
C VAL A 426 -13.43 13.07 19.50
N TYR A 427 -13.28 13.05 18.20
CA TYR A 427 -12.00 12.88 17.51
C TYR A 427 -11.76 14.07 16.59
N PHE A 428 -10.51 14.51 16.54
CA PHE A 428 -10.03 15.51 15.59
C PHE A 428 -8.70 15.01 15.00
N SER A 429 -8.55 15.18 13.70
CA SER A 429 -7.32 14.90 12.96
C SER A 429 -7.06 15.99 11.94
N ASP A 430 -5.79 16.39 11.84
CA ASP A 430 -5.28 17.31 10.81
C ASP A 430 -4.02 16.68 10.22
N VAL A 431 -4.02 16.51 8.90
CA VAL A 431 -2.95 15.84 8.15
C VAL A 431 -2.51 16.72 6.99
N GLU A 432 -1.22 16.95 6.89
CA GLU A 432 -0.59 17.55 5.71
C GLU A 432 0.41 16.57 5.10
N THR A 433 0.24 16.30 3.81
CA THR A 433 1.19 15.47 3.03
C THR A 433 1.72 16.30 1.87
N LYS A 434 3.04 16.44 1.77
CA LYS A 434 3.71 17.07 0.64
C LYS A 434 4.53 16.05 -0.11
N THR A 435 4.41 16.02 -1.43
CA THR A 435 5.12 15.09 -2.29
C THR A 435 5.78 15.86 -3.43
N LEU A 436 7.09 15.66 -3.60
CA LEU A 436 7.81 16.04 -4.81
C LEU A 436 8.38 14.78 -5.45
N GLY A 437 7.75 14.34 -6.55
CA GLY A 437 8.21 13.20 -7.34
C GLY A 437 8.78 13.67 -8.68
N GLU A 438 9.98 13.22 -9.02
CA GLU A 438 10.71 13.67 -10.22
C GLU A 438 11.10 12.49 -11.11
N PHE A 439 10.62 12.49 -12.35
CA PHE A 439 11.08 11.56 -13.37
C PHE A 439 12.31 12.13 -14.06
N GLN A 440 13.46 11.54 -13.80
CA GLN A 440 14.76 11.95 -14.28
C GLN A 440 15.13 11.18 -15.54
N TYR A 441 15.45 11.90 -16.62
CA TYR A 441 15.85 11.31 -17.89
C TYR A 441 17.30 11.71 -18.20
N TYR A 442 18.20 10.74 -18.20
CA TYR A 442 19.62 10.97 -18.41
C TYR A 442 19.93 11.46 -19.84
N SER A 443 19.02 11.19 -20.79
CA SER A 443 19.05 11.79 -22.13
C SER A 443 18.75 13.28 -22.15
N SER A 444 18.25 13.86 -21.07
CA SER A 444 17.80 15.26 -21.02
C SER A 444 18.93 16.28 -20.83
N GLY A 445 20.17 15.84 -20.72
CA GLY A 445 21.35 16.70 -20.75
C GLY A 445 21.48 17.51 -22.06
N ASP A 446 22.66 17.80 -22.45
CA ASP A 446 22.93 18.67 -23.63
C ASP A 446 22.23 18.19 -24.92
N ALA A 447 22.23 16.88 -25.13
CA ALA A 447 21.61 16.26 -26.29
C ALA A 447 20.10 16.43 -26.37
N PHE A 448 19.41 16.31 -25.24
CA PHE A 448 17.98 16.53 -25.19
C PHE A 448 17.61 18.01 -25.29
N SER A 449 18.47 18.89 -24.80
CA SER A 449 18.37 20.32 -24.99
C SER A 449 18.45 20.70 -26.50
N ASP A 450 19.34 20.06 -27.25
CA ASP A 450 19.46 20.25 -28.69
C ASP A 450 18.21 19.76 -29.43
N PHE A 451 17.63 18.63 -29.01
CA PHE A 451 16.38 18.14 -29.56
C PHE A 451 15.24 19.14 -29.31
N GLN A 452 15.14 19.68 -28.12
CA GLN A 452 14.11 20.67 -27.81
C GLN A 452 14.27 21.96 -28.63
N VAL A 453 15.50 22.43 -28.82
CA VAL A 453 15.77 23.57 -29.68
C VAL A 453 15.33 23.29 -31.12
N GLN A 454 15.56 22.10 -31.64
CA GLN A 454 15.13 21.72 -32.98
C GLN A 454 13.60 21.57 -33.09
N TYR A 455 12.97 21.04 -32.10
CA TYR A 455 11.53 20.74 -32.12
C TYR A 455 10.68 21.97 -31.76
N TYR A 456 11.05 22.69 -30.70
CA TYR A 456 10.29 23.85 -30.21
C TYR A 456 10.85 25.21 -30.65
N GLY A 457 11.91 25.22 -31.39
CA GLY A 457 12.58 26.43 -31.89
C GLY A 457 13.60 27.00 -30.88
N ALA A 458 14.27 28.06 -31.31
CA ALA A 458 15.38 28.69 -30.55
C ALA A 458 15.01 29.27 -29.19
N ALA A 459 13.75 29.23 -28.83
CA ALA A 459 13.26 29.64 -27.50
C ALA A 459 13.18 28.48 -26.50
N ALA A 460 13.35 27.23 -26.91
CA ALA A 460 13.40 26.11 -26.04
C ALA A 460 14.64 26.15 -25.15
N GLN A 461 14.43 25.81 -23.89
CA GLN A 461 15.49 25.75 -22.90
C GLN A 461 15.60 24.32 -22.37
N SER A 462 16.66 24.00 -21.67
CA SER A 462 16.76 22.70 -21.02
C SER A 462 15.61 22.50 -20.00
N PRO A 463 15.21 21.28 -19.71
CA PRO A 463 14.19 20.99 -18.70
C PRO A 463 14.46 21.70 -17.38
N TYR A 464 15.70 21.69 -16.93
CA TYR A 464 16.12 22.40 -15.71
C TYR A 464 15.89 23.92 -15.77
N GLN A 465 16.21 24.56 -16.88
CA GLN A 465 16.01 25.99 -17.04
C GLN A 465 14.52 26.34 -17.05
N LEU A 466 13.72 25.56 -17.78
CA LEU A 466 12.27 25.78 -17.84
C LEU A 466 11.60 25.56 -16.47
N ALA A 467 12.00 24.55 -15.77
CA ALA A 467 11.45 24.22 -14.46
C ALA A 467 11.65 25.34 -13.42
N ASN A 468 12.71 26.10 -13.56
CA ASN A 468 13.04 27.17 -12.60
C ASN A 468 12.63 28.58 -13.08
N GLU A 469 12.01 28.73 -14.24
CA GLU A 469 11.60 30.03 -14.74
C GLU A 469 10.14 30.38 -14.42
N THR A 470 9.89 31.65 -14.23
CA THR A 470 8.52 32.19 -14.12
C THR A 470 7.95 32.31 -15.54
N ILE A 471 6.74 31.85 -15.75
CA ILE A 471 6.07 32.00 -17.04
C ILE A 471 5.77 33.47 -17.29
N PRO A 472 6.37 34.10 -18.35
CA PRO A 472 6.17 35.51 -18.59
C PRO A 472 4.71 35.85 -18.89
N GLY A 473 4.22 36.95 -18.35
CA GLY A 473 2.89 37.47 -18.62
C GLY A 473 1.77 36.81 -17.77
N VAL A 474 2.12 35.89 -16.92
CA VAL A 474 1.17 35.24 -15.98
C VAL A 474 1.46 35.73 -14.58
N ALA A 475 0.63 36.62 -14.07
CA ALA A 475 0.79 37.14 -12.71
C ALA A 475 0.51 36.03 -11.68
N GLY A 476 1.46 35.83 -10.75
CA GLY A 476 1.32 34.85 -9.68
C GLY A 476 1.66 33.42 -10.07
N THR A 477 2.05 33.12 -11.31
CA THR A 477 2.67 31.86 -11.65
C THR A 477 4.06 31.83 -11.08
N ASN A 478 4.19 31.03 -10.10
CA ASN A 478 5.48 30.67 -9.61
C ASN A 478 6.20 29.80 -10.65
N LYS A 479 7.48 29.71 -10.46
CA LYS A 479 8.35 28.75 -11.11
C LYS A 479 7.63 27.41 -11.25
N VAL A 480 7.84 26.75 -12.35
CA VAL A 480 7.50 25.36 -12.51
C VAL A 480 8.49 24.62 -11.61
N GLY A 481 8.11 24.30 -10.38
CA GLY A 481 8.85 23.51 -9.39
C GLY A 481 10.38 23.74 -9.20
N PRO A 482 10.93 23.38 -8.08
CA PRO A 482 12.37 23.29 -7.86
C PRO A 482 12.89 21.95 -8.40
N THR A 483 13.04 21.80 -9.70
CA THR A 483 13.44 20.53 -10.31
C THR A 483 14.91 20.52 -10.71
N GLY A 484 15.54 19.34 -10.72
CA GLY A 484 16.90 19.12 -11.12
C GLY A 484 17.12 19.19 -12.65
N PRO A 485 18.38 19.18 -13.10
CA PRO A 485 18.71 19.29 -14.52
C PRO A 485 18.25 18.10 -15.37
N LEU A 486 18.03 16.95 -14.76
CA LEU A 486 17.56 15.72 -15.43
C LEU A 486 16.04 15.57 -15.38
N THR A 487 15.33 16.37 -14.61
CA THR A 487 13.89 16.24 -14.40
C THR A 487 13.11 16.60 -15.65
N THR A 488 12.41 15.63 -16.20
CA THR A 488 11.61 15.79 -17.41
C THR A 488 10.12 15.89 -17.07
N PHE A 489 9.66 15.15 -16.07
CA PHE A 489 8.31 15.20 -15.54
C PHE A 489 8.35 15.22 -14.03
N TYR A 490 7.46 15.93 -13.38
CA TYR A 490 7.38 16.02 -11.94
C TYR A 490 5.94 15.98 -11.44
N ASN A 491 5.79 15.53 -10.20
CA ASN A 491 4.60 15.64 -9.38
C ASN A 491 4.94 16.48 -8.15
N ASP A 492 4.27 17.59 -7.96
CA ASP A 492 4.47 18.50 -6.84
C ASP A 492 3.11 18.79 -6.21
N TYR A 493 2.82 18.12 -5.10
CA TYR A 493 1.50 18.16 -4.45
C TYR A 493 1.59 18.46 -2.97
N THR A 494 0.58 19.17 -2.50
CA THR A 494 0.20 19.22 -1.09
C THR A 494 -1.22 18.69 -0.96
N ARG A 495 -1.40 17.72 -0.09
CA ARG A 495 -2.70 17.22 0.33
C ARG A 495 -2.90 17.56 1.79
N THR A 496 -4.08 18.10 2.12
CA THR A 496 -4.53 18.28 3.50
C THR A 496 -5.79 17.47 3.72
N GLU A 497 -5.95 16.97 4.95
CA GLU A 497 -7.11 16.22 5.40
C GLU A 497 -7.45 16.65 6.82
N GLU A 498 -8.64 17.19 7.02
CA GLU A 498 -9.16 17.56 8.33
C GLU A 498 -10.41 16.73 8.64
N GLU A 499 -10.41 16.05 9.78
CA GLU A 499 -11.56 15.25 10.26
C GLU A 499 -12.01 15.72 11.64
N ILE A 500 -13.31 15.93 11.79
CA ILE A 500 -13.98 16.02 13.09
C ILE A 500 -15.01 14.89 13.16
N ALA A 501 -14.98 14.09 14.22
CA ALA A 501 -15.96 13.04 14.40
C ALA A 501 -16.48 12.96 15.83
N PHE A 502 -17.76 12.62 15.93
CA PHE A 502 -18.41 12.25 17.19
C PHE A 502 -18.77 10.77 17.12
N PHE A 503 -18.34 10.01 18.11
CA PHE A 503 -18.60 8.57 18.14
C PHE A 503 -19.10 8.13 19.52
N GLY A 504 -19.75 6.99 19.56
CA GLY A 504 -20.16 6.41 20.81
C GLY A 504 -20.84 5.06 20.63
N GLN A 505 -20.95 4.35 21.74
CA GLN A 505 -21.66 3.08 21.82
C GLN A 505 -22.41 2.95 23.12
N ILE A 506 -23.50 2.19 23.06
CA ILE A 506 -24.32 1.82 24.20
C ILE A 506 -24.45 0.30 24.21
N ALA A 507 -23.98 -0.34 25.26
CA ALA A 507 -24.21 -1.75 25.52
C ALA A 507 -25.25 -1.93 26.62
N PHE A 508 -26.13 -2.89 26.44
CA PHE A 508 -27.23 -3.18 27.36
C PHE A 508 -27.39 -4.68 27.59
N ASP A 509 -27.29 -5.10 28.83
CA ASP A 509 -27.54 -6.48 29.21
C ASP A 509 -29.05 -6.75 29.26
N ILE A 510 -29.56 -7.40 28.22
CA ILE A 510 -30.95 -7.84 28.11
C ILE A 510 -31.24 -8.82 29.22
N THR A 511 -30.33 -9.79 29.40
CA THR A 511 -30.27 -10.72 30.53
C THR A 511 -28.85 -10.77 31.05
N ASP A 512 -28.57 -11.53 32.12
CA ASP A 512 -27.22 -11.66 32.69
C ASP A 512 -26.21 -12.29 31.72
N ASN A 513 -26.68 -12.92 30.63
CA ASN A 513 -25.85 -13.61 29.65
C ASN A 513 -26.12 -13.21 28.20
N LEU A 514 -26.93 -12.18 27.97
CA LEU A 514 -27.26 -11.67 26.64
C LEU A 514 -27.13 -10.15 26.60
N THR A 515 -26.17 -9.65 25.83
CA THR A 515 -25.87 -8.23 25.69
C THR A 515 -26.15 -7.78 24.27
N ALA A 516 -26.73 -6.61 24.12
CA ALA A 516 -26.86 -5.91 22.83
C ALA A 516 -26.05 -4.61 22.86
N THR A 517 -25.28 -4.37 21.80
CA THR A 517 -24.49 -3.14 21.66
C THR A 517 -24.85 -2.45 20.36
N ILE A 518 -25.02 -1.12 20.43
CA ILE A 518 -25.22 -0.25 19.26
C ILE A 518 -24.18 0.86 19.35
N GLY A 519 -23.42 1.02 18.28
CA GLY A 519 -22.43 2.08 18.12
C GLY A 519 -22.73 2.91 16.86
N ALA A 520 -22.30 4.16 16.87
CA ALA A 520 -22.36 5.05 15.73
C ALA A 520 -21.19 6.04 15.75
N ARG A 521 -20.76 6.46 14.55
CA ARG A 521 -19.84 7.59 14.34
C ARG A 521 -20.43 8.51 13.28
N LYS A 522 -20.57 9.77 13.62
CA LYS A 522 -20.82 10.87 12.71
C LYS A 522 -19.50 11.58 12.47
N TYR A 523 -19.09 11.66 11.20
CA TYR A 523 -17.87 12.37 10.82
C TYR A 523 -18.17 13.49 9.84
N ASP A 524 -17.26 14.45 9.78
CA ASP A 524 -17.15 15.52 8.80
C ASP A 524 -15.69 15.57 8.39
N LEU A 525 -15.43 15.29 7.13
CA LEU A 525 -14.10 15.13 6.54
C LEU A 525 -13.92 16.06 5.37
N GLU A 526 -12.93 16.93 5.44
CA GLU A 526 -12.51 17.78 4.34
C GLU A 526 -11.16 17.28 3.82
N THR A 527 -11.06 17.01 2.52
CA THR A 527 -9.79 16.71 1.85
C THR A 527 -9.51 17.74 0.77
N GLN A 528 -8.26 18.20 0.68
CA GLN A 528 -7.85 19.15 -0.34
C GLN A 528 -6.58 18.67 -1.05
N LEU A 529 -6.56 18.73 -2.37
CA LEU A 529 -5.38 18.49 -3.19
C LEU A 529 -4.97 19.79 -3.90
N GLN A 530 -3.73 20.20 -3.72
CA GLN A 530 -3.13 21.36 -4.38
C GLN A 530 -1.82 20.93 -5.05
N GLY A 531 -1.45 21.62 -6.13
CA GLY A 531 -0.15 21.39 -6.76
C GLY A 531 -0.22 21.16 -8.25
N ALA A 532 0.79 20.46 -8.80
CA ALA A 532 0.94 20.26 -10.21
C ALA A 532 1.61 18.94 -10.57
N SER A 533 1.20 18.37 -11.68
CA SER A 533 1.89 17.28 -12.38
C SER A 533 2.19 17.74 -13.79
N ASN A 534 3.46 17.75 -14.21
CA ASN A 534 3.81 18.40 -15.46
C ASN A 534 5.16 17.99 -16.06
N PHE A 535 5.30 18.20 -17.38
CA PHE A 535 6.60 18.19 -18.01
C PHE A 535 7.34 19.49 -17.73
N SER A 536 8.61 19.39 -17.35
CA SER A 536 9.44 20.56 -17.00
C SER A 536 9.79 21.44 -18.22
N PHE A 537 9.65 20.92 -19.41
CA PHE A 537 10.07 21.60 -20.64
C PHE A 537 8.93 22.09 -21.54
N GLY A 538 7.70 21.71 -21.29
CA GLY A 538 6.58 21.96 -22.21
C GLY A 538 5.75 23.21 -21.94
N CYS A 539 5.93 23.86 -20.82
CA CYS A 539 4.98 24.88 -20.35
C CYS A 539 5.20 26.30 -20.82
N ARG A 540 6.28 26.57 -21.49
CA ARG A 540 6.68 27.94 -21.79
C ARG A 540 5.97 28.58 -22.98
N TYR A 541 5.65 27.82 -23.98
CA TYR A 541 5.10 28.33 -25.21
C TYR A 541 3.87 27.58 -25.66
N GLY A 542 2.74 28.17 -25.42
CA GLY A 542 1.65 27.94 -26.32
C GLY A 542 2.12 28.39 -27.71
N GLY A 543 2.28 27.47 -28.62
CA GLY A 543 2.76 27.52 -29.96
C GLY A 543 2.98 28.91 -30.53
N ASN A 544 4.19 29.30 -30.57
CA ASN A 544 4.53 30.46 -31.37
C ASN A 544 4.62 30.06 -32.82
N GLY A 545 3.56 30.30 -33.50
CA GLY A 545 3.65 30.52 -34.90
C GLY A 545 3.65 29.33 -35.79
N GLY A 546 2.72 28.63 -35.76
CA GLY A 546 2.48 27.89 -36.94
C GLY A 546 2.11 26.45 -36.74
N GLY A 547 1.18 26.29 -36.02
CA GLY A 547 0.54 25.02 -36.07
C GLY A 547 0.43 24.32 -34.75
N GLY A 548 -0.05 24.98 -33.79
CA GLY A 548 -0.92 24.48 -32.74
C GLY A 548 -0.64 23.13 -32.10
N ALA A 549 0.53 22.56 -32.28
CA ALA A 549 0.84 21.28 -31.68
C ALA A 549 1.29 21.41 -30.22
N ASP A 550 1.68 22.57 -29.82
CA ASP A 550 2.63 22.71 -28.72
C ASP A 550 1.98 23.01 -27.38
N ALA A 551 0.70 23.33 -27.36
CA ALA A 551 -0.08 23.44 -26.14
C ALA A 551 -0.36 22.07 -25.47
N GLY A 552 -0.10 20.98 -26.18
CA GLY A 552 -0.34 19.62 -25.67
C GLY A 552 0.63 19.14 -24.61
N PHE A 553 1.76 19.82 -24.44
CA PHE A 553 2.78 19.42 -23.47
C PHE A 553 2.69 20.11 -22.12
N CYS A 554 2.00 21.20 -22.05
CA CYS A 554 1.61 21.81 -20.78
C CYS A 554 0.33 21.18 -20.24
N ASN A 555 0.17 19.90 -20.28
CA ASN A 555 -0.85 19.20 -19.51
C ASN A 555 -0.50 19.25 -18.02
N SER A 556 -0.24 20.45 -17.53
CA SER A 556 -0.09 20.67 -16.12
C SER A 556 -1.46 20.54 -15.46
N HIS A 557 -1.61 19.52 -14.69
CA HIS A 557 -2.76 19.36 -13.84
C HIS A 557 -2.42 20.03 -12.51
N ARG A 558 -2.63 21.33 -12.45
CA ARG A 558 -2.49 22.09 -11.22
C ARG A 558 -3.84 22.16 -10.53
N PHE A 559 -3.88 21.68 -9.32
CA PHE A 559 -4.99 21.84 -8.42
C PHE A 559 -4.66 22.97 -7.46
N SER A 560 -5.18 24.16 -7.70
CA SER A 560 -5.05 25.27 -6.77
C SER A 560 -6.29 26.15 -6.84
N ASN A 561 -6.48 26.97 -5.82
CA ASN A 561 -7.53 27.96 -5.79
C ASN A 561 -7.28 29.14 -6.74
N SER A 562 -6.09 29.24 -7.33
CA SER A 562 -5.76 30.27 -8.28
C SER A 562 -6.43 30.01 -9.64
N PRO A 563 -7.17 30.96 -10.20
CA PRO A 563 -7.68 30.86 -11.56
C PRO A 563 -6.58 30.59 -12.59
N THR A 564 -5.40 31.14 -12.36
CA THR A 564 -4.22 30.98 -13.23
C THR A 564 -3.71 29.54 -13.22
N ASP A 565 -3.66 28.92 -12.07
CA ASP A 565 -3.21 27.53 -11.95
C ASP A 565 -4.23 26.56 -12.57
N ARG A 566 -5.52 26.79 -12.38
CA ARG A 566 -6.58 26.04 -13.07
C ARG A 566 -6.51 26.18 -14.57
N PHE A 567 -6.17 27.38 -15.03
CA PHE A 567 -5.97 27.66 -16.44
C PHE A 567 -4.82 26.85 -17.02
N LEU A 568 -3.68 26.79 -16.31
CA LEU A 568 -2.54 25.95 -16.69
C LEU A 568 -2.90 24.46 -16.63
N ALA A 569 -3.71 24.04 -15.65
CA ALA A 569 -4.21 22.69 -15.53
C ALA A 569 -5.00 22.20 -16.74
N LEU A 570 -5.71 23.08 -17.41
CA LEU A 570 -6.49 22.77 -18.62
C LEU A 570 -5.68 22.83 -19.92
N GLY A 571 -4.37 22.95 -19.82
CA GLY A 571 -3.43 22.80 -20.95
C GLY A 571 -3.50 23.87 -22.03
N GLY A 572 -4.03 25.05 -21.70
CA GLY A 572 -4.33 26.01 -22.74
C GLY A 572 -3.89 27.44 -22.50
N TYR A 573 -2.97 27.70 -21.58
CA TYR A 573 -2.51 29.08 -21.42
C TYR A 573 -1.52 29.47 -22.49
N ASN A 574 -2.02 30.15 -23.41
CA ASN A 574 -1.22 30.71 -24.48
C ASN A 574 -0.95 32.20 -24.20
N ASN A 575 0.27 32.52 -23.73
CA ASN A 575 0.90 33.83 -23.73
C ASN A 575 0.09 35.04 -23.20
N GLY A 576 -0.78 34.89 -22.21
CA GLY A 576 -1.57 35.99 -21.69
C GLY A 576 -2.67 36.51 -22.64
N SER A 577 -3.04 35.74 -23.65
CA SER A 577 -4.13 36.09 -24.58
C SER A 577 -5.51 35.99 -23.90
N ILE A 578 -5.62 35.34 -22.75
CA ILE A 578 -6.84 35.23 -21.95
C ILE A 578 -6.53 35.64 -20.53
N SER A 579 -7.37 36.52 -19.96
CA SER A 579 -7.28 36.91 -18.57
C SER A 579 -7.96 35.86 -17.65
N ASP A 580 -7.63 35.87 -16.34
CA ASP A 580 -8.25 35.00 -15.36
C ASP A 580 -9.79 35.11 -15.38
N ALA A 581 -10.32 36.31 -15.52
CA ALA A 581 -11.76 36.53 -15.62
C ALA A 581 -12.39 35.92 -16.88
N GLN A 582 -11.65 35.94 -18.00
CA GLN A 582 -12.07 35.31 -19.25
C GLN A 582 -12.04 33.80 -19.13
N PHE A 583 -11.03 33.24 -18.47
CA PHE A 583 -10.94 31.83 -18.21
C PHE A 583 -12.07 31.30 -17.33
N LEU A 584 -12.36 31.98 -16.22
CA LEU A 584 -13.47 31.62 -15.35
C LEU A 584 -14.83 31.78 -16.07
N GLY A 585 -14.95 32.82 -16.88
CA GLY A 585 -16.13 33.03 -17.72
C GLY A 585 -16.31 31.91 -18.75
N LEU A 586 -15.21 31.40 -19.30
CA LEU A 586 -15.21 30.29 -20.25
C LEU A 586 -15.70 29.01 -19.62
N LEU A 587 -15.19 28.68 -18.44
CA LEU A 587 -15.55 27.46 -17.71
C LEU A 587 -17.02 27.44 -17.28
N ASN A 588 -17.58 28.60 -16.96
CA ASN A 588 -18.96 28.72 -16.48
C ASN A 588 -19.96 29.15 -17.55
N TYR A 589 -19.56 29.37 -18.78
CA TYR A 589 -20.41 29.94 -19.82
C TYR A 589 -20.94 28.87 -20.80
N PRO A 590 -22.25 28.63 -20.91
CA PRO A 590 -22.83 27.63 -21.82
C PRO A 590 -22.68 28.03 -23.29
N GLY A 591 -21.80 28.40 -23.86
CA GLY A 591 -21.53 28.87 -25.21
C GLY A 591 -20.09 29.29 -25.39
N ALA A 592 -19.23 28.83 -24.50
CA ALA A 592 -17.82 29.17 -24.45
C ALA A 592 -17.10 29.01 -25.80
N GLU A 593 -17.41 27.97 -26.57
CA GLU A 593 -16.84 27.74 -27.88
C GLU A 593 -17.22 28.83 -28.87
N GLN A 594 -18.47 29.35 -28.83
CA GLN A 594 -18.95 30.42 -29.67
C GLN A 594 -18.34 31.78 -29.29
N ALA A 595 -18.13 31.97 -27.97
CA ALA A 595 -17.62 33.23 -27.44
C ALA A 595 -16.11 33.39 -27.64
N TYR A 596 -15.35 32.32 -27.55
CA TYR A 596 -13.88 32.34 -27.53
C TYR A 596 -13.22 31.58 -28.72
N GLY A 597 -14.02 30.90 -29.56
CA GLY A 597 -13.58 30.27 -30.77
C GLY A 597 -12.39 29.33 -30.63
N ALA A 598 -11.33 29.58 -31.39
CA ALA A 598 -10.13 28.76 -31.41
C ALA A 598 -9.39 28.73 -30.05
N SER A 599 -9.41 29.85 -29.33
CA SER A 599 -8.77 29.91 -27.98
C SER A 599 -9.46 29.00 -26.96
N ALA A 600 -10.81 28.89 -27.03
CA ALA A 600 -11.53 27.94 -26.22
C ALA A 600 -11.12 26.49 -26.57
N LYS A 601 -10.92 26.22 -27.84
CA LYS A 601 -10.44 24.91 -28.28
C LYS A 601 -9.03 24.59 -27.80
N GLU A 602 -8.19 25.56 -27.70
CA GLU A 602 -6.81 25.38 -27.24
C GLU A 602 -6.74 25.11 -25.73
N MET A 603 -7.64 25.71 -24.97
CA MET A 603 -7.70 25.52 -23.52
C MET A 603 -8.02 24.08 -23.09
N PHE A 604 -8.77 23.36 -23.89
CA PHE A 604 -9.17 21.99 -23.59
C PHE A 604 -8.35 20.95 -24.38
N ARG A 605 -7.21 21.35 -24.87
CA ARG A 605 -6.31 20.45 -25.60
C ARG A 605 -5.54 19.53 -24.68
N GLY A 606 -6.19 18.50 -24.15
CA GLY A 606 -5.50 17.32 -23.71
C GLY A 606 -5.89 16.19 -24.67
N GLY A 607 -5.00 15.61 -25.40
CA GLY A 607 -5.15 14.43 -26.24
C GLY A 607 -6.40 14.25 -27.14
N GLY A 608 -7.57 14.67 -26.71
CA GLY A 608 -8.82 14.56 -27.46
C GLY A 608 -9.18 15.79 -28.30
N SER A 609 -10.17 15.69 -29.18
CA SER A 609 -10.64 16.86 -29.90
C SER A 609 -11.33 17.82 -28.93
N ASN A 610 -10.92 19.09 -28.92
CA ASN A 610 -11.49 20.14 -28.06
C ASN A 610 -13.01 20.27 -28.20
N ALA A 611 -13.53 19.96 -29.38
CA ALA A 611 -14.96 19.91 -29.62
C ALA A 611 -15.67 18.85 -28.78
N ALA A 612 -15.05 17.69 -28.57
CA ALA A 612 -15.60 16.63 -27.75
C ALA A 612 -15.61 17.01 -26.26
N THR A 613 -14.52 17.63 -25.76
CA THR A 613 -14.46 18.14 -24.39
C THR A 613 -15.53 19.20 -24.13
N LEU A 614 -15.65 20.18 -25.03
CA LEU A 614 -16.70 21.21 -24.92
C LEU A 614 -18.12 20.61 -25.02
N GLN A 615 -18.29 19.60 -25.84
CA GLN A 615 -19.56 18.90 -25.93
C GLN A 615 -19.88 18.14 -24.64
N ALA A 616 -18.92 17.49 -24.02
CA ALA A 616 -19.08 16.82 -22.72
C ALA A 616 -19.45 17.81 -21.60
N ILE A 617 -18.85 19.00 -21.58
CA ILE A 617 -19.23 20.08 -20.66
C ILE A 617 -20.69 20.50 -20.89
N LYS A 618 -21.07 20.74 -22.14
CA LYS A 618 -22.44 21.15 -22.47
C LYS A 618 -23.50 20.12 -22.11
N GLU A 619 -23.16 18.87 -22.18
CA GLU A 619 -24.03 17.75 -21.88
C GLU A 619 -24.02 17.37 -20.39
N GLY A 620 -23.21 18.04 -19.57
CA GLY A 620 -23.09 17.78 -18.15
C GLY A 620 -22.38 16.43 -17.84
N ARG A 621 -21.71 15.83 -18.84
CA ARG A 621 -20.93 14.62 -18.65
C ARG A 621 -19.56 14.89 -18.03
N LEU A 622 -19.06 16.11 -18.22
CA LEU A 622 -17.84 16.61 -17.57
C LEU A 622 -18.24 17.65 -16.55
N ASP A 623 -18.04 17.32 -15.29
CA ASP A 623 -18.28 18.26 -14.20
C ASP A 623 -17.09 19.22 -14.07
N ILE A 624 -17.28 20.42 -14.64
CA ILE A 624 -16.29 21.50 -14.50
C ILE A 624 -16.31 22.16 -13.13
N SER A 625 -17.31 21.93 -12.31
CA SER A 625 -17.31 22.45 -10.94
C SER A 625 -16.18 21.83 -10.12
N SER A 626 -15.87 20.57 -10.34
CA SER A 626 -14.73 19.88 -9.73
C SER A 626 -13.38 20.43 -10.23
N ILE A 627 -13.28 20.80 -11.52
CA ILE A 627 -12.09 21.45 -12.09
C ILE A 627 -11.99 22.91 -11.61
N ASN A 628 -13.12 23.57 -11.53
CA ASN A 628 -13.28 24.95 -11.08
C ASN A 628 -13.30 25.05 -9.55
N GLY A 629 -13.54 23.94 -8.89
CA GLY A 629 -13.53 23.79 -7.45
C GLY A 629 -12.18 24.16 -6.85
N SER A 630 -12.11 24.20 -5.57
CA SER A 630 -10.87 24.46 -4.82
C SER A 630 -9.92 23.25 -4.80
N GLY A 631 -10.28 22.12 -5.43
CA GLY A 631 -9.66 20.84 -5.18
C GLY A 631 -10.04 20.28 -3.80
N VAL A 632 -11.12 20.75 -3.23
CA VAL A 632 -11.68 20.32 -1.94
C VAL A 632 -12.80 19.32 -2.17
N THR A 633 -12.80 18.27 -1.38
CA THR A 633 -13.91 17.33 -1.25
C THR A 633 -14.36 17.33 0.21
N GLU A 634 -15.65 17.56 0.42
CA GLU A 634 -16.28 17.53 1.75
C GLU A 634 -17.19 16.30 1.82
N GLU A 635 -17.05 15.52 2.87
CA GLU A 635 -17.84 14.31 3.13
C GLU A 635 -18.38 14.34 4.55
N ASP A 636 -19.69 14.18 4.71
CA ASP A 636 -20.31 14.01 6.01
C ASP A 636 -21.26 12.82 6.00
N ASP A 637 -21.04 11.84 6.88
CA ASP A 637 -21.91 10.67 6.97
C ASP A 637 -21.94 10.10 8.40
N THR A 638 -22.77 9.07 8.56
CA THR A 638 -22.92 8.36 9.83
C THR A 638 -22.88 6.87 9.61
N ILE A 639 -21.85 6.24 10.10
CA ILE A 639 -21.70 4.78 10.06
C ILE A 639 -22.14 4.16 11.39
N ILE A 640 -22.67 2.94 11.30
CA ILE A 640 -23.22 2.22 12.45
C ILE A 640 -22.60 0.86 12.65
N ARG A 641 -22.73 0.39 13.88
CA ARG A 641 -22.40 -0.98 14.30
C ARG A 641 -23.47 -1.47 15.25
N VAL A 642 -23.92 -2.72 15.05
CA VAL A 642 -24.87 -3.40 15.95
C VAL A 642 -24.34 -4.79 16.25
N SER A 643 -24.23 -5.16 17.50
CA SER A 643 -23.87 -6.52 17.90
C SER A 643 -24.79 -7.08 18.95
N LEU A 644 -24.90 -8.39 18.96
CA LEU A 644 -25.59 -9.18 19.96
C LEU A 644 -24.66 -10.32 20.37
N ASP A 645 -24.28 -10.36 21.63
CA ASP A 645 -23.44 -11.42 22.19
C ASP A 645 -24.20 -12.21 23.24
N TRP A 646 -24.06 -13.51 23.17
CA TRP A 646 -24.71 -14.45 24.06
C TRP A 646 -23.71 -15.41 24.69
N ARG A 647 -23.53 -15.28 26.00
CA ARG A 647 -22.74 -16.22 26.82
C ARG A 647 -23.59 -17.44 27.15
N ILE A 648 -23.41 -18.51 26.38
CA ILE A 648 -24.10 -19.79 26.61
C ILE A 648 -23.65 -20.40 27.92
N SER A 649 -22.38 -20.25 28.24
CA SER A 649 -21.73 -20.60 29.51
C SER A 649 -20.57 -19.66 29.80
N ASP A 650 -19.91 -19.78 30.93
CA ASP A 650 -18.72 -19.03 31.26
C ASP A 650 -17.59 -19.25 30.23
N ASP A 651 -17.57 -20.40 29.60
CA ASP A 651 -16.54 -20.84 28.64
C ASP A 651 -16.94 -20.67 27.16
N ILE A 652 -18.17 -20.26 26.83
CA ILE A 652 -18.69 -20.23 25.46
C ILE A 652 -19.51 -18.96 25.22
N MET A 653 -19.06 -18.15 24.33
CA MET A 653 -19.77 -16.99 23.79
C MET A 653 -20.04 -17.16 22.29
N VAL A 654 -21.26 -16.82 21.86
CA VAL A 654 -21.66 -16.68 20.46
C VAL A 654 -22.07 -15.24 20.23
N TYR A 655 -21.65 -14.66 19.10
CA TYR A 655 -22.01 -13.29 18.77
C TYR A 655 -22.44 -13.17 17.32
N GLY A 656 -23.27 -12.17 17.05
CA GLY A 656 -23.60 -11.69 15.71
C GLY A 656 -23.36 -10.20 15.62
N ILE A 657 -22.80 -9.73 14.51
CA ILE A 657 -22.47 -8.33 14.31
C ILE A 657 -22.84 -7.88 12.90
N TYR A 658 -23.37 -6.67 12.78
CA TYR A 658 -23.43 -5.84 11.58
C TYR A 658 -22.56 -4.62 11.80
N SER A 659 -21.68 -4.30 10.86
CA SER A 659 -20.81 -3.14 10.95
C SER A 659 -20.53 -2.52 9.58
N GLU A 660 -20.38 -1.22 9.58
CA GLU A 660 -20.07 -0.40 8.41
C GLU A 660 -18.69 0.23 8.54
N GLY A 661 -18.01 0.38 7.41
CA GLY A 661 -16.75 1.08 7.30
C GLY A 661 -16.63 1.76 5.95
N TYR A 662 -15.75 2.74 5.84
CA TYR A 662 -15.57 3.52 4.62
C TYR A 662 -14.10 3.83 4.37
N ARG A 663 -13.81 4.06 3.10
CA ARG A 663 -12.56 4.64 2.64
C ARG A 663 -12.89 5.96 1.95
N PRO A 664 -12.28 7.07 2.38
CA PRO A 664 -12.59 8.40 1.87
C PRO A 664 -12.44 8.54 0.36
N ALA A 665 -13.17 9.50 -0.19
CA ALA A 665 -13.01 9.92 -1.57
C ALA A 665 -11.59 10.43 -1.83
N ALA A 666 -11.09 10.17 -3.02
CA ALA A 666 -9.76 10.59 -3.42
C ALA A 666 -9.79 11.41 -4.71
N GLN A 667 -9.04 12.50 -4.72
CA GLN A 667 -8.97 13.42 -5.85
C GLN A 667 -7.91 12.98 -6.85
N ASN A 668 -8.25 13.00 -8.12
CA ASN A 668 -7.35 12.64 -9.19
C ASN A 668 -6.59 13.86 -9.74
N ARG A 669 -5.31 13.64 -10.03
CA ARG A 669 -4.43 14.67 -10.62
C ARG A 669 -4.75 15.01 -12.08
N ASN A 670 -5.47 14.13 -12.79
CA ASN A 670 -5.81 14.26 -14.22
C ASN A 670 -7.32 14.45 -14.44
N ALA A 671 -7.95 15.08 -13.51
CA ALA A 671 -9.39 15.19 -13.40
C ALA A 671 -10.08 15.88 -14.58
N GLY A 672 -11.20 15.34 -14.98
CA GLY A 672 -12.19 16.01 -15.81
C GLY A 672 -11.82 16.10 -17.28
N GLN A 673 -10.90 15.30 -17.78
CA GLN A 673 -10.59 15.28 -19.20
C GLN A 673 -11.34 14.18 -19.94
N LEU A 674 -11.80 14.47 -21.14
CA LEU A 674 -12.31 13.43 -22.03
C LEU A 674 -11.15 12.51 -22.43
N GLY A 675 -11.39 11.23 -22.30
CA GLY A 675 -10.47 10.23 -22.83
C GLY A 675 -10.14 10.48 -24.30
N SER A 676 -8.91 10.20 -24.71
CA SER A 676 -8.52 10.33 -26.13
C SER A 676 -9.19 9.30 -27.00
N ASN A 677 -9.49 8.14 -26.46
CA ASN A 677 -10.30 7.12 -27.11
C ASN A 677 -11.79 7.39 -26.82
N GLN A 678 -12.52 7.84 -27.81
CA GLN A 678 -13.95 8.11 -27.74
C GLN A 678 -14.76 7.14 -28.59
N THR A 679 -14.31 5.90 -28.72
CA THR A 679 -14.97 4.87 -29.52
C THR A 679 -15.45 3.71 -28.66
N GLY A 680 -16.51 3.03 -29.10
CA GLY A 680 -17.04 1.86 -28.41
C GLY A 680 -17.51 2.15 -26.98
N ILE A 681 -17.00 1.41 -26.02
CA ILE A 681 -17.35 1.56 -24.60
C ILE A 681 -16.85 2.87 -24.00
N TYR A 682 -15.81 3.47 -24.58
CA TYR A 682 -15.23 4.73 -24.13
C TYR A 682 -15.88 5.97 -24.75
N GLU A 683 -16.96 5.80 -25.53
CA GLU A 683 -17.70 6.95 -26.07
C GLU A 683 -18.29 7.77 -24.91
N GLY A 684 -17.77 8.99 -24.77
CA GLY A 684 -18.14 9.91 -23.70
C GLY A 684 -17.42 9.68 -22.37
N TYR A 685 -16.41 8.79 -22.33
CA TYR A 685 -15.64 8.55 -21.14
C TYR A 685 -14.84 9.80 -20.73
N VAL A 686 -14.92 10.12 -19.45
CA VAL A 686 -14.22 11.24 -18.81
C VAL A 686 -13.46 10.67 -17.61
N VAL A 687 -12.19 11.00 -17.50
CA VAL A 687 -11.39 10.66 -16.32
C VAL A 687 -12.03 11.33 -15.09
N PRO A 688 -12.43 10.59 -14.07
CA PRO A 688 -13.12 11.17 -12.92
C PRO A 688 -12.24 12.18 -12.18
N ALA A 689 -12.84 13.28 -11.76
CA ALA A 689 -12.14 14.28 -10.94
C ALA A 689 -11.87 13.73 -9.53
N VAL A 690 -12.83 12.96 -9.04
CA VAL A 690 -12.82 12.36 -7.71
C VAL A 690 -13.26 10.91 -7.87
N ALA A 691 -12.56 9.99 -7.25
CA ALA A 691 -13.11 8.69 -6.93
C ALA A 691 -13.93 8.87 -5.65
N SER A 692 -15.21 8.52 -5.71
CA SER A 692 -16.13 8.65 -4.56
C SER A 692 -15.73 7.69 -3.44
N THR A 693 -16.14 8.00 -2.22
CA THR A 693 -16.06 7.08 -1.08
C THR A 693 -16.56 5.70 -1.46
N ASP A 694 -15.85 4.67 -1.08
CA ASP A 694 -16.36 3.32 -1.10
C ASP A 694 -16.72 2.86 0.31
N GLU A 695 -17.80 2.12 0.41
CA GLU A 695 -18.38 1.67 1.66
C GLU A 695 -18.31 0.15 1.76
N LEU A 696 -18.01 -0.35 2.96
CA LEU A 696 -18.02 -1.77 3.26
C LEU A 696 -19.03 -2.08 4.37
N GLU A 697 -19.97 -2.95 4.05
CA GLU A 697 -20.91 -3.54 5.01
C GLU A 697 -20.46 -4.96 5.35
N ASN A 698 -20.50 -5.31 6.63
CA ASN A 698 -20.13 -6.63 7.10
C ASN A 698 -21.22 -7.24 7.98
N MET A 699 -21.54 -8.50 7.72
CA MET A 699 -22.33 -9.36 8.58
C MET A 699 -21.46 -10.52 9.06
N GLU A 700 -21.35 -10.71 10.36
CA GLU A 700 -20.52 -11.75 10.94
C GLU A 700 -21.27 -12.51 12.05
N LEU A 701 -21.06 -13.82 12.09
CA LEU A 701 -21.48 -14.70 13.20
C LEU A 701 -20.25 -15.44 13.71
N GLY A 702 -19.94 -15.28 15.00
CA GLY A 702 -18.77 -15.90 15.60
C GLY A 702 -19.06 -16.66 16.88
N ILE A 703 -18.11 -17.50 17.22
CA ILE A 703 -18.07 -18.27 18.48
C ILE A 703 -16.67 -18.15 19.09
N LYS A 704 -16.62 -17.90 20.39
CA LYS A 704 -15.41 -17.91 21.21
C LYS A 704 -15.54 -18.92 22.33
N THR A 705 -14.50 -19.73 22.51
CA THR A 705 -14.58 -20.83 23.46
C THR A 705 -13.30 -21.05 24.25
N GLU A 706 -13.44 -21.41 25.53
CA GLU A 706 -12.38 -21.93 26.38
C GLU A 706 -12.77 -23.32 26.85
N LEU A 707 -12.23 -24.36 26.26
CA LEU A 707 -12.62 -25.73 26.41
C LEU A 707 -11.58 -26.53 27.21
N LEU A 708 -11.93 -27.74 27.61
CA LEU A 708 -11.04 -28.70 28.29
C LEU A 708 -10.41 -28.14 29.56
N ASN A 709 -11.18 -27.44 30.41
CA ASN A 709 -10.72 -26.71 31.60
C ASN A 709 -9.65 -25.63 31.26
N ASN A 710 -9.95 -24.79 30.27
CA ASN A 710 -9.12 -23.69 29.80
C ASN A 710 -7.73 -24.11 29.26
N THR A 711 -7.62 -25.35 28.75
CA THR A 711 -6.41 -25.81 28.04
C THR A 711 -6.54 -25.66 26.54
N LEU A 712 -7.75 -25.50 25.99
CA LEU A 712 -8.02 -25.30 24.59
C LEU A 712 -8.87 -24.03 24.40
N ARG A 713 -8.34 -23.05 23.74
CA ARG A 713 -9.04 -21.89 23.17
C ARG A 713 -9.29 -22.18 21.70
N LEU A 714 -10.53 -22.02 21.24
CA LEU A 714 -10.91 -22.18 19.85
C LEU A 714 -11.94 -21.11 19.51
N ASN A 715 -11.61 -20.24 18.55
CA ASN A 715 -12.49 -19.21 18.05
C ASN A 715 -12.76 -19.44 16.56
N ALA A 716 -13.95 -19.08 16.11
CA ALA A 716 -14.31 -19.16 14.70
C ALA A 716 -15.32 -18.08 14.34
N SER A 717 -15.23 -17.52 13.16
CA SER A 717 -16.22 -16.58 12.63
C SER A 717 -16.50 -16.85 11.16
N VAL A 718 -17.78 -16.81 10.79
CA VAL A 718 -18.23 -16.78 9.39
C VAL A 718 -18.69 -15.36 9.08
N TYR A 719 -18.33 -14.86 7.89
CA TYR A 719 -18.61 -13.49 7.51
C TYR A 719 -19.05 -13.37 6.05
N SER A 720 -19.77 -12.29 5.76
CA SER A 720 -20.07 -11.81 4.41
C SER A 720 -19.87 -10.30 4.42
N THR A 721 -19.01 -9.82 3.56
CA THR A 721 -18.74 -8.38 3.36
C THR A 721 -19.15 -7.99 1.95
N GLU A 722 -19.76 -6.83 1.81
CA GLU A 722 -20.10 -6.20 0.53
C GLU A 722 -19.40 -4.84 0.46
N ILE A 723 -18.68 -4.59 -0.64
CA ILE A 723 -18.05 -3.30 -0.92
C ILE A 723 -18.80 -2.66 -2.07
N THR A 724 -19.36 -1.48 -1.83
CA THR A 724 -20.06 -0.69 -2.84
C THR A 724 -19.14 0.40 -3.36
N ASP A 725 -19.22 0.65 -4.68
CA ASP A 725 -18.41 1.67 -5.36
C ASP A 725 -16.89 1.50 -5.15
N LEU A 726 -16.38 0.27 -5.23
CA LEU A 726 -14.98 -0.10 -5.01
C LEU A 726 -14.01 0.82 -5.76
N GLN A 727 -13.13 1.51 -5.02
CA GLN A 727 -12.05 2.34 -5.58
C GLN A 727 -10.88 1.46 -6.04
N VAL A 728 -10.46 1.65 -7.29
CA VAL A 728 -9.32 0.94 -7.88
C VAL A 728 -8.40 1.92 -8.58
N ALA A 729 -7.09 1.74 -8.42
CA ALA A 729 -6.11 2.46 -9.21
C ALA A 729 -6.06 1.88 -10.64
N ARG A 730 -6.22 2.73 -11.63
CA ARG A 730 -6.19 2.32 -13.04
C ARG A 730 -5.19 3.14 -13.83
N PHE A 731 -4.50 2.48 -14.75
CA PHE A 731 -3.81 3.19 -15.80
C PHE A 731 -4.84 3.75 -16.80
N ASP A 732 -4.61 4.97 -17.29
CA ASP A 732 -5.55 5.67 -18.17
C ASP A 732 -5.83 4.89 -19.47
N PRO A 733 -6.98 4.20 -19.59
CA PRO A 733 -7.30 3.41 -20.78
C PRO A 733 -7.60 4.26 -22.00
N SER A 734 -7.86 5.55 -21.77
CA SER A 734 -8.19 6.50 -22.82
C SER A 734 -6.94 7.16 -23.43
N ASN A 735 -5.75 6.87 -22.89
CA ASN A 735 -4.48 7.42 -23.35
C ASN A 735 -4.36 8.95 -23.24
N VAL A 736 -5.10 9.56 -22.31
CA VAL A 736 -5.09 11.02 -22.15
C VAL A 736 -3.74 11.49 -21.65
N ALA A 737 -3.15 10.78 -20.70
CA ALA A 737 -1.97 11.27 -20.03
C ALA A 737 -0.94 10.19 -19.66
N PHE A 738 -1.18 8.91 -19.92
CA PHE A 738 -0.33 7.81 -19.43
C PHE A 738 -0.11 7.84 -17.92
N LEU A 739 -1.14 8.15 -17.20
CA LEU A 739 -1.10 8.29 -15.74
C LEU A 739 -2.09 7.33 -15.10
N VAL A 740 -1.70 6.81 -13.96
CA VAL A 740 -2.62 6.08 -13.08
C VAL A 740 -3.55 7.08 -12.40
N PHE A 741 -4.81 6.73 -12.26
CA PHE A 741 -5.84 7.48 -11.54
C PHE A 741 -6.77 6.50 -10.78
N LEU A 742 -7.54 7.02 -9.85
CA LEU A 742 -8.52 6.26 -9.08
C LEU A 742 -9.91 6.37 -9.72
N GLU A 743 -10.60 5.25 -9.76
CA GLU A 743 -11.97 5.17 -10.27
C GLU A 743 -12.79 4.18 -9.44
N ASN A 744 -14.08 4.45 -9.26
CA ASN A 744 -15.00 3.47 -8.70
C ASN A 744 -15.41 2.50 -9.80
N VAL A 745 -15.00 1.25 -9.67
CA VAL A 745 -15.13 0.26 -10.77
C VAL A 745 -16.39 -0.58 -10.69
N GLY A 746 -17.03 -0.64 -9.52
CA GLY A 746 -18.24 -1.44 -9.28
C GLY A 746 -18.28 -1.96 -7.86
N ASP A 747 -18.97 -3.05 -7.63
CA ASP A 747 -19.18 -3.63 -6.31
C ASP A 747 -18.48 -4.99 -6.20
N ALA A 748 -18.08 -5.33 -4.99
CA ALA A 748 -17.42 -6.61 -4.69
C ALA A 748 -18.03 -7.26 -3.43
N GLU A 749 -17.95 -8.57 -3.36
CA GLU A 749 -18.37 -9.34 -2.19
C GLU A 749 -17.26 -10.31 -1.76
N THR A 750 -17.09 -10.47 -0.46
CA THR A 750 -16.24 -11.52 0.13
C THR A 750 -17.02 -12.31 1.17
N ARG A 751 -16.94 -13.63 1.10
CA ARG A 751 -17.50 -14.55 2.10
C ARG A 751 -16.42 -15.46 2.62
N GLY A 752 -16.43 -15.72 3.93
CA GLY A 752 -15.36 -16.55 4.49
C GLY A 752 -15.63 -17.12 5.85
N LEU A 753 -14.64 -17.90 6.28
CA LEU A 753 -14.53 -18.50 7.59
C LEU A 753 -13.11 -18.26 8.11
N ASP A 754 -12.98 -17.58 9.25
CA ASP A 754 -11.74 -17.47 10.01
C ASP A 754 -11.81 -18.38 11.24
N VAL A 755 -10.71 -19.07 11.52
CA VAL A 755 -10.58 -19.95 12.70
C VAL A 755 -9.21 -19.73 13.32
N ASP A 756 -9.15 -19.60 14.63
CA ASP A 756 -7.91 -19.66 15.40
C ASP A 756 -8.03 -20.58 16.62
N PHE A 757 -6.92 -21.18 16.99
CA PHE A 757 -6.89 -22.01 18.19
C PHE A 757 -5.53 -21.95 18.90
N MET A 758 -5.57 -22.17 20.22
CA MET A 758 -4.41 -22.44 21.05
C MET A 758 -4.75 -23.58 22.03
N TRP A 759 -3.92 -24.61 22.04
CA TRP A 759 -4.15 -25.81 22.82
C TRP A 759 -2.90 -26.22 23.61
N ALA A 760 -2.95 -26.09 24.92
CA ALA A 760 -1.97 -26.67 25.82
C ALA A 760 -2.28 -28.18 25.97
N VAL A 761 -1.81 -29.00 25.03
CA VAL A 761 -2.08 -30.45 24.95
C VAL A 761 -1.58 -31.15 26.19
N THR A 762 -0.44 -30.70 26.68
CA THR A 762 0.14 -31.11 27.96
C THR A 762 0.79 -29.91 28.64
N GLY A 763 1.26 -30.02 29.88
CA GLY A 763 2.07 -28.95 30.49
C GLY A 763 3.42 -28.68 29.81
N ARG A 764 3.70 -29.34 28.70
CA ARG A 764 4.94 -29.19 27.91
C ARG A 764 4.73 -29.02 26.43
N LEU A 765 3.59 -29.36 25.89
CA LEU A 765 3.27 -29.27 24.47
C LEU A 765 2.13 -28.29 24.26
N THR A 766 2.41 -27.22 23.54
CA THR A 766 1.41 -26.26 23.05
C THR A 766 1.33 -26.35 21.54
N LEU A 767 0.11 -26.44 21.03
CA LEU A 767 -0.22 -26.31 19.62
C LEU A 767 -1.04 -25.04 19.42
N SER A 768 -0.74 -24.27 18.41
CA SER A 768 -1.55 -23.12 18.02
C SER A 768 -1.60 -22.99 16.51
N GLY A 769 -2.60 -22.31 16.01
CA GLY A 769 -2.72 -22.08 14.58
C GLY A 769 -3.91 -21.22 14.25
N ALA A 770 -3.92 -20.75 13.01
CA ALA A 770 -5.04 -20.03 12.44
C ALA A 770 -5.24 -20.44 10.98
N ALA A 771 -6.45 -20.32 10.49
CA ALA A 771 -6.80 -20.60 9.10
C ALA A 771 -7.89 -19.64 8.63
N SER A 772 -7.82 -19.25 7.37
CA SER A 772 -8.85 -18.48 6.68
C SER A 772 -9.23 -19.20 5.38
N ILE A 773 -10.51 -19.29 5.15
CA ILE A 773 -11.11 -19.77 3.88
C ILE A 773 -11.96 -18.63 3.38
N MET A 774 -11.71 -18.16 2.17
CA MET A 774 -12.46 -17.04 1.61
C MET A 774 -12.77 -17.25 0.12
N ASP A 775 -13.88 -16.66 -0.31
CA ASP A 775 -14.33 -16.57 -1.69
C ASP A 775 -14.65 -15.11 -1.97
N THR A 776 -14.07 -14.55 -3.01
CA THR A 776 -14.21 -13.14 -3.38
C THR A 776 -14.71 -13.02 -4.79
N GLU A 777 -15.61 -12.07 -5.06
CA GLU A 777 -16.08 -11.82 -6.43
C GLU A 777 -16.46 -10.36 -6.68
N LEU A 778 -16.23 -9.88 -7.89
CA LEU A 778 -16.83 -8.65 -8.39
C LEU A 778 -18.30 -8.91 -8.72
N THR A 779 -19.21 -8.27 -7.99
CA THR A 779 -20.66 -8.47 -8.12
C THR A 779 -21.32 -7.50 -9.08
N ALA A 780 -20.74 -6.32 -9.27
CA ALA A 780 -21.13 -5.35 -10.28
C ALA A 780 -19.90 -4.71 -10.91
N ILE A 781 -20.03 -4.26 -12.14
CA ILE A 781 -18.96 -3.60 -12.89
C ILE A 781 -19.58 -2.42 -13.64
N ASN A 782 -18.95 -1.24 -13.57
CA ASN A 782 -19.42 -0.07 -14.26
C ASN A 782 -19.40 -0.25 -15.81
N LYS A 783 -20.11 0.62 -16.52
CA LYS A 783 -20.33 0.45 -17.97
C LYS A 783 -19.02 0.50 -18.76
N GLN A 784 -18.06 1.30 -18.35
CA GLN A 784 -16.78 1.49 -19.04
C GLN A 784 -15.88 0.26 -18.94
N LEU A 785 -16.12 -0.56 -17.91
CA LEU A 785 -15.40 -1.82 -17.71
C LEU A 785 -16.13 -3.05 -18.28
N GLN A 786 -17.41 -2.88 -18.65
CA GLN A 786 -18.17 -3.94 -19.29
C GLN A 786 -17.62 -4.22 -20.70
N GLY A 787 -16.97 -5.35 -20.87
CA GLY A 787 -16.33 -5.75 -22.13
C GLY A 787 -14.82 -5.65 -22.12
N VAL A 788 -14.25 -5.09 -21.07
CA VAL A 788 -12.86 -5.27 -20.72
C VAL A 788 -12.71 -6.61 -19.98
N ALA A 789 -11.52 -7.11 -19.96
CA ALA A 789 -11.13 -8.46 -19.61
C ALA A 789 -11.58 -9.02 -18.27
N VAL A 790 -12.19 -8.26 -17.39
CA VAL A 790 -12.64 -8.75 -16.08
C VAL A 790 -14.14 -8.90 -16.05
N PRO A 791 -14.66 -10.12 -16.21
CA PRO A 791 -16.07 -10.36 -16.08
C PRO A 791 -16.53 -10.23 -14.62
N LYS A 792 -17.80 -9.90 -14.44
CA LYS A 792 -18.49 -10.12 -13.18
C LYS A 792 -18.24 -11.57 -12.70
N GLY A 793 -17.99 -11.75 -11.42
CA GLY A 793 -17.60 -13.03 -10.83
C GLY A 793 -16.08 -13.27 -10.79
N SER A 794 -15.27 -12.28 -11.18
CA SER A 794 -13.82 -12.37 -11.02
C SER A 794 -13.40 -12.22 -9.57
N GLU A 795 -12.39 -12.97 -9.18
CA GLU A 795 -11.78 -12.91 -7.86
C GLU A 795 -11.07 -11.57 -7.63
N LEU A 796 -11.06 -11.09 -6.39
CA LEU A 796 -10.26 -9.96 -5.98
C LEU A 796 -8.77 -10.35 -5.87
N PRO A 797 -7.85 -9.40 -6.08
CA PRO A 797 -6.42 -9.69 -6.02
C PRO A 797 -5.97 -10.01 -4.58
N LEU A 798 -4.84 -10.71 -4.48
CA LEU A 798 -4.15 -11.02 -3.23
C LEU A 798 -5.02 -11.72 -2.17
N ALA A 799 -6.11 -12.33 -2.58
CA ALA A 799 -7.09 -13.02 -1.75
C ALA A 799 -6.99 -14.55 -1.95
N PRO A 800 -6.15 -15.26 -1.18
CA PRO A 800 -6.05 -16.71 -1.31
C PRO A 800 -7.36 -17.38 -0.85
N SER A 801 -7.86 -18.33 -1.61
CA SER A 801 -9.05 -19.09 -1.21
C SER A 801 -8.84 -19.90 0.07
N PHE A 802 -7.59 -20.20 0.43
CA PHE A 802 -7.19 -20.79 1.70
C PHE A 802 -5.80 -20.32 2.10
N ALA A 803 -5.67 -19.86 3.33
CA ALA A 803 -4.39 -19.64 4.00
C ALA A 803 -4.44 -20.19 5.42
N GLY A 804 -3.28 -20.56 5.97
CA GLY A 804 -3.26 -21.07 7.33
C GLY A 804 -1.87 -21.31 7.87
N ASN A 805 -1.77 -21.35 9.19
CA ASN A 805 -0.55 -21.71 9.88
C ASN A 805 -0.83 -22.72 11.01
N LEU A 806 0.17 -23.52 11.32
CA LEU A 806 0.16 -24.47 12.43
C LEU A 806 1.50 -24.39 13.15
N ARG A 807 1.46 -24.17 14.44
CA ARG A 807 2.63 -24.05 15.30
C ARG A 807 2.63 -25.12 16.39
N ALA A 808 3.77 -25.63 16.71
CA ALA A 808 3.99 -26.56 17.81
C ALA A 808 5.21 -26.12 18.62
N ARG A 809 5.06 -26.06 19.93
CA ARG A 809 6.15 -25.83 20.88
C ARG A 809 6.17 -26.93 21.93
N TYR A 810 7.33 -27.50 22.16
CA TYR A 810 7.56 -28.50 23.19
C TYR A 810 8.66 -28.04 24.15
N ASP A 811 8.28 -27.83 25.42
CA ASP A 811 9.17 -27.38 26.51
C ASP A 811 9.60 -28.57 27.36
N PHE A 812 10.85 -28.58 27.76
CA PHE A 812 11.41 -29.64 28.60
C PHE A 812 12.58 -29.15 29.46
N ASP A 813 12.65 -29.65 30.68
CA ASP A 813 13.73 -29.33 31.60
C ASP A 813 14.99 -30.10 31.26
N ILE A 814 16.11 -29.41 31.17
CA ILE A 814 17.42 -30.03 30.97
C ILE A 814 18.48 -29.26 31.77
N MET A 815 19.38 -29.98 32.41
CA MET A 815 20.41 -29.43 33.29
C MET A 815 19.80 -28.47 34.35
N ASP A 816 19.90 -27.37 34.57
CA ASP A 816 19.28 -26.45 35.52
C ASP A 816 18.46 -25.33 34.83
N GLY A 817 17.96 -25.61 33.63
CA GLY A 817 17.19 -24.64 32.83
C GLY A 817 16.08 -25.29 32.05
N ASN A 818 15.36 -24.49 31.31
CA ASN A 818 14.27 -24.87 30.42
C ASN A 818 14.74 -24.84 28.97
N ALA A 819 14.50 -25.91 28.24
CA ALA A 819 14.76 -25.97 26.79
C ALA A 819 13.44 -26.10 26.05
N TRP A 820 13.40 -25.63 24.82
CA TRP A 820 12.25 -25.79 23.93
C TRP A 820 12.66 -26.14 22.50
N VAL A 821 11.72 -26.74 21.80
CA VAL A 821 11.76 -26.91 20.35
C VAL A 821 10.45 -26.35 19.81
N ASN A 822 10.53 -25.52 18.80
CA ASN A 822 9.38 -24.96 18.09
C ASN A 822 9.42 -25.30 16.59
N ALA A 823 8.23 -25.38 16.01
CA ALA A 823 8.06 -25.53 14.58
C ALA A 823 6.81 -24.75 14.15
N ALA A 824 6.89 -24.06 13.02
CA ALA A 824 5.77 -23.36 12.41
C ALA A 824 5.69 -23.73 10.93
N LEU A 825 4.51 -24.19 10.51
CA LEU A 825 4.17 -24.46 9.12
C LEU A 825 3.23 -23.35 8.68
N VAL A 826 3.55 -22.64 7.60
CA VAL A 826 2.71 -21.60 7.02
C VAL A 826 2.37 -22.01 5.58
N TYR A 827 1.11 -21.89 5.23
CA TYR A 827 0.60 -22.13 3.88
C TYR A 827 -0.19 -20.93 3.39
N ARG A 828 0.13 -20.45 2.20
CA ARG A 828 -0.65 -19.46 1.45
C ARG A 828 -1.08 -20.08 0.13
N GLY A 829 -2.35 -20.02 -0.18
CA GLY A 829 -2.91 -20.47 -1.46
C GLY A 829 -2.54 -19.56 -2.62
N GLU A 830 -2.84 -20.02 -3.83
CA GLU A 830 -2.70 -19.26 -5.06
C GLU A 830 -3.51 -17.95 -4.99
N THR A 831 -2.97 -16.86 -5.56
CA THR A 831 -3.64 -15.54 -5.65
C THR A 831 -3.45 -14.93 -7.03
N VAL A 832 -4.37 -14.05 -7.42
CA VAL A 832 -4.21 -13.19 -8.60
C VAL A 832 -3.69 -11.80 -8.17
N THR A 833 -3.02 -11.08 -9.08
CA THR A 833 -2.33 -9.83 -8.70
C THR A 833 -3.08 -8.55 -9.03
N GLY A 834 -4.15 -8.59 -9.80
CA GLY A 834 -4.88 -7.38 -10.17
C GLY A 834 -6.34 -7.65 -10.54
N ILE A 835 -7.16 -6.61 -10.46
CA ILE A 835 -8.57 -6.67 -10.88
C ILE A 835 -8.68 -6.51 -12.39
N VAL A 836 -8.11 -5.47 -12.97
CA VAL A 836 -8.33 -5.09 -14.37
C VAL A 836 -7.10 -4.45 -15.00
N GLY A 837 -6.97 -4.64 -16.31
CA GLY A 837 -6.55 -3.69 -17.34
C GLY A 837 -5.28 -2.87 -17.24
N SER A 838 -4.80 -2.49 -16.11
CA SER A 838 -3.48 -1.85 -15.99
C SER A 838 -2.37 -2.87 -16.25
N ALA A 839 -2.54 -4.06 -15.71
CA ALA A 839 -1.68 -5.18 -16.01
C ALA A 839 -1.80 -5.63 -17.48
N GLU A 840 -2.98 -5.57 -18.07
CA GLU A 840 -3.20 -5.94 -19.47
C GLU A 840 -2.51 -5.03 -20.45
N PHE A 841 -2.60 -3.72 -20.26
CA PHE A 841 -1.88 -2.76 -21.10
C PHE A 841 -0.36 -2.91 -20.95
N MET A 842 0.12 -3.07 -19.74
CA MET A 842 1.53 -3.27 -19.43
C MET A 842 2.04 -4.61 -19.97
N THR A 843 1.22 -5.64 -19.82
CA THR A 843 1.49 -6.99 -20.31
C THR A 843 1.58 -7.05 -21.83
N ASP A 844 0.73 -6.31 -22.53
CA ASP A 844 0.80 -6.19 -23.98
C ASP A 844 2.15 -5.64 -24.43
N THR A 845 2.56 -4.57 -23.81
CA THR A 845 3.86 -3.95 -24.11
C THR A 845 5.02 -4.84 -23.67
N HIS A 846 4.86 -5.55 -22.56
CA HIS A 846 5.84 -6.50 -22.09
C HIS A 846 6.05 -7.65 -23.07
N ASN A 847 4.99 -8.32 -23.50
CA ASN A 847 5.10 -9.39 -24.49
C ASN A 847 5.65 -8.94 -25.83
N LEU A 848 5.37 -7.72 -26.20
CA LEU A 848 5.95 -7.10 -27.39
C LEU A 848 7.45 -6.82 -27.23
N ALA A 849 7.88 -6.50 -26.01
CA ALA A 849 9.29 -6.23 -25.73
C ALA A 849 10.14 -7.50 -25.51
N TYR A 850 9.57 -8.49 -24.85
CA TYR A 850 10.32 -9.68 -24.41
C TYR A 850 9.94 -10.98 -25.14
N GLY A 851 8.95 -10.98 -26.00
CA GLY A 851 8.63 -12.06 -26.93
C GLY A 851 8.29 -13.40 -26.29
N ASN A 852 7.02 -13.65 -26.00
CA ASN A 852 6.47 -14.97 -25.71
C ASN A 852 6.76 -15.57 -24.34
N GLU A 853 6.60 -14.83 -23.27
CA GLU A 853 6.50 -15.48 -21.96
C GLU A 853 5.22 -16.35 -21.90
N PRO A 854 5.30 -17.63 -21.52
CA PRO A 854 4.14 -18.47 -21.40
C PRO A 854 3.30 -18.03 -20.19
N GLY A 855 2.04 -17.72 -20.43
CA GLY A 855 1.08 -17.40 -19.37
C GLY A 855 0.64 -15.93 -19.32
N VAL A 856 1.21 -15.10 -20.14
CA VAL A 856 0.81 -13.70 -20.24
C VAL A 856 -0.21 -13.53 -21.36
N SER A 857 -1.35 -12.96 -21.09
CA SER A 857 -2.39 -12.71 -22.06
C SER A 857 -2.60 -11.22 -22.28
N ILE A 858 -2.73 -10.84 -23.52
CA ILE A 858 -2.95 -9.47 -23.95
C ILE A 858 -4.38 -9.33 -24.44
N GLN A 859 -5.10 -8.41 -23.90
CA GLN A 859 -6.36 -7.98 -24.48
C GLN A 859 -6.41 -6.48 -24.69
N ASP A 860 -6.90 -6.18 -25.86
CA ASP A 860 -7.23 -4.85 -26.30
C ASP A 860 -8.51 -4.36 -25.61
N GLU A 861 -8.37 -3.34 -24.83
CA GLU A 861 -9.49 -2.61 -24.21
C GLU A 861 -10.26 -1.79 -25.27
N GLY A 862 -11.04 -2.41 -26.08
CA GLY A 862 -11.91 -1.71 -27.03
C GLY A 862 -11.68 -2.06 -28.51
N GLY A 863 -10.91 -3.09 -28.79
CA GLY A 863 -10.77 -3.64 -30.14
C GLY A 863 -9.98 -2.77 -31.09
N THR A 864 -9.16 -1.84 -30.59
CA THR A 864 -8.40 -0.91 -31.44
C THR A 864 -6.94 -1.26 -31.55
N PHE A 865 -6.35 -1.86 -30.55
CA PHE A 865 -5.06 -2.52 -30.67
C PHE A 865 -5.34 -3.88 -31.30
N GLY A 866 -5.44 -3.92 -32.58
CA GLY A 866 -5.80 -5.12 -33.31
C GLY A 866 -5.06 -6.31 -32.76
N THR A 867 -5.70 -7.46 -32.74
CA THR A 867 -5.14 -8.71 -32.31
C THR A 867 -3.65 -8.72 -32.61
N VAL A 868 -2.84 -8.32 -31.65
CA VAL A 868 -1.43 -8.59 -31.71
C VAL A 868 -1.39 -10.10 -31.63
N ALA A 869 -1.22 -10.71 -32.79
CA ALA A 869 -0.96 -12.12 -32.83
C ALA A 869 0.40 -12.29 -32.14
N VAL A 870 0.35 -12.47 -30.84
CA VAL A 870 1.45 -13.12 -30.17
C VAL A 870 1.60 -14.43 -30.87
N SER A 871 2.80 -14.84 -31.13
CA SER A 871 3.13 -15.96 -32.01
C SER A 871 2.44 -17.29 -31.63
N ASN A 872 1.66 -17.33 -30.57
CA ASN A 872 0.94 -18.48 -30.02
C ASN A 872 -0.58 -18.37 -30.03
N GLY A 873 -1.17 -17.38 -30.71
CA GLY A 873 -2.61 -17.25 -30.79
C GLY A 873 -3.18 -16.19 -29.83
N SER A 874 -4.47 -15.93 -29.99
CA SER A 874 -5.19 -14.97 -29.16
C SER A 874 -5.07 -15.32 -27.68
N LEU A 875 -4.62 -14.38 -26.91
CA LEU A 875 -4.46 -14.50 -25.49
C LEU A 875 -5.84 -14.48 -24.80
N PRO A 876 -6.01 -15.24 -23.72
CA PRO A 876 -7.29 -15.22 -23.01
C PRO A 876 -7.56 -13.84 -22.41
N SER A 877 -8.81 -13.47 -22.40
CA SER A 877 -9.32 -12.17 -21.92
C SER A 877 -9.10 -11.87 -20.44
N ASN A 878 -8.38 -12.67 -19.69
CA ASN A 878 -8.32 -12.66 -18.22
C ASN A 878 -6.90 -12.82 -17.72
N SER A 879 -5.90 -12.24 -18.36
CA SER A 879 -4.56 -12.43 -17.84
C SER A 879 -4.24 -11.46 -16.73
N ARG A 880 -4.21 -12.07 -15.63
CA ARG A 880 -3.60 -11.56 -14.41
C ARG A 880 -2.42 -12.45 -14.09
N TYR A 881 -1.38 -11.91 -13.52
CA TYR A 881 -0.35 -12.77 -12.95
C TYR A 881 -0.97 -13.60 -11.83
N VAL A 882 -0.49 -14.81 -11.70
CA VAL A 882 -0.88 -15.72 -10.63
C VAL A 882 0.34 -15.96 -9.77
N ASN A 883 0.23 -15.65 -8.49
CA ASN A 883 1.21 -16.05 -7.50
C ASN A 883 0.88 -17.49 -7.09
N ASP A 884 1.81 -18.39 -7.30
CA ASP A 884 1.64 -19.80 -6.92
C ASP A 884 1.49 -19.97 -5.41
N ALA A 885 0.84 -21.05 -5.01
CA ALA A 885 0.73 -21.39 -3.60
C ALA A 885 2.10 -21.72 -3.01
N ALA A 886 2.35 -21.22 -1.80
CA ALA A 886 3.62 -21.41 -1.09
C ALA A 886 3.43 -22.08 0.27
N THR A 887 4.45 -22.89 0.67
CA THR A 887 4.47 -23.55 1.97
C THR A 887 5.84 -23.39 2.63
N THR A 888 5.92 -22.68 3.74
CA THR A 888 7.15 -22.52 4.50
C THR A 888 7.12 -23.32 5.80
N LEU A 889 8.29 -23.81 6.22
CA LEU A 889 8.51 -24.46 7.50
C LEU A 889 9.63 -23.73 8.24
N ASN A 890 9.30 -23.23 9.43
CA ASN A 890 10.25 -22.61 10.34
C ASN A 890 10.47 -23.54 11.54
N VAL A 891 11.71 -23.70 11.99
CA VAL A 891 12.06 -24.53 13.16
C VAL A 891 13.05 -23.80 14.06
N GLY A 892 12.91 -23.99 15.36
CA GLY A 892 13.79 -23.40 16.35
C GLY A 892 14.04 -24.33 17.52
N MET A 893 15.17 -24.15 18.19
CA MET A 893 15.50 -24.81 19.45
C MET A 893 16.20 -23.80 20.36
N GLY A 894 15.70 -23.65 21.57
CA GLY A 894 16.26 -22.73 22.54
C GLY A 894 16.45 -23.33 23.91
N TYR A 895 17.19 -22.59 24.71
CA TYR A 895 17.48 -22.89 26.11
C TYR A 895 17.49 -21.60 26.93
N ALA A 896 16.78 -21.63 28.05
CA ALA A 896 16.75 -20.54 29.02
C ALA A 896 17.28 -21.03 30.38
N ARG A 897 18.14 -20.21 31.00
CA ARG A 897 18.62 -20.46 32.35
C ARG A 897 18.87 -19.14 33.06
N ASP A 898 18.36 -19.05 34.29
CA ASP A 898 18.40 -17.84 35.09
C ASP A 898 17.89 -16.62 34.26
N ASN A 899 18.76 -15.70 33.94
CA ASN A 899 18.48 -14.44 33.28
C ASN A 899 18.82 -14.44 31.78
N TRP A 900 19.28 -15.54 31.19
CA TRP A 900 19.68 -15.57 29.81
C TRP A 900 18.95 -16.66 28.99
N THR A 901 18.79 -16.37 27.73
CA THR A 901 18.26 -17.27 26.72
C THR A 901 19.21 -17.39 25.53
N ALA A 902 19.21 -18.54 24.89
CA ALA A 902 19.92 -18.76 23.63
C ALA A 902 19.06 -19.61 22.71
N GLU A 903 18.98 -19.28 21.45
CA GLU A 903 18.19 -19.99 20.45
C GLU A 903 18.96 -20.14 19.15
N VAL A 904 18.78 -21.29 18.50
CA VAL A 904 19.15 -21.55 17.10
C VAL A 904 17.86 -21.71 16.32
N PHE A 905 17.74 -21.07 15.17
CA PHE A 905 16.57 -21.16 14.33
C PHE A 905 16.91 -21.32 12.85
N VAL A 906 15.98 -21.90 12.11
CA VAL A 906 16.01 -21.97 10.65
C VAL A 906 14.63 -21.58 10.14
N ASN A 907 14.56 -20.46 9.45
CA ASN A 907 13.36 -20.02 8.74
C ASN A 907 13.41 -20.52 7.30
N ASN A 908 12.23 -20.82 6.74
CA ASN A 908 12.07 -21.37 5.40
C ASN A 908 13.01 -22.57 5.15
N VAL A 909 12.88 -23.64 5.95
CA VAL A 909 13.76 -24.82 5.94
C VAL A 909 13.88 -25.44 4.55
N THR A 910 12.82 -25.44 3.79
CA THR A 910 12.74 -26.02 2.43
C THR A 910 13.33 -25.10 1.37
N SER A 911 13.61 -23.84 1.69
CA SER A 911 13.96 -22.79 0.74
C SER A 911 12.88 -22.66 -0.32
N GLU A 912 11.64 -22.52 0.12
CA GLU A 912 10.49 -22.29 -0.77
C GLU A 912 10.66 -20.95 -1.48
N GLU A 913 10.49 -20.96 -2.78
CA GLU A 913 10.57 -19.80 -3.66
C GLU A 913 9.15 -19.41 -4.05
N GLY A 914 8.50 -18.61 -3.24
CA GLY A 914 7.13 -18.12 -3.50
C GLY A 914 7.12 -16.66 -3.90
N TYR A 915 6.39 -16.31 -4.96
CA TYR A 915 6.13 -14.92 -5.29
C TYR A 915 5.10 -14.32 -4.34
N VAL A 916 5.41 -13.16 -3.79
CA VAL A 916 4.47 -12.39 -2.97
C VAL A 916 3.63 -11.48 -3.86
N VAL A 917 4.29 -10.76 -4.76
CA VAL A 917 3.65 -9.88 -5.75
C VAL A 917 4.38 -9.98 -7.07
N GLN A 918 3.64 -10.02 -8.16
CA GLN A 918 4.16 -9.90 -9.52
C GLN A 918 3.57 -8.64 -10.19
N THR A 919 4.40 -7.88 -10.87
CA THR A 919 4.01 -6.65 -11.54
C THR A 919 4.72 -6.48 -12.88
N ALA A 920 4.15 -5.73 -13.78
CA ALA A 920 4.78 -5.29 -15.03
C ALA A 920 4.73 -3.76 -15.18
N GLY A 921 4.65 -3.05 -14.07
CA GLY A 921 4.42 -1.61 -14.03
C GLY A 921 5.44 -0.75 -14.76
N LYS A 922 6.61 -1.29 -15.12
CA LYS A 922 7.65 -0.60 -15.90
C LYS A 922 7.90 -1.27 -17.25
N PHE A 923 6.94 -2.00 -17.78
CA PHE A 923 7.04 -2.77 -19.02
C PHE A 923 8.10 -3.91 -18.95
N THR A 924 8.38 -4.38 -17.78
CA THR A 924 9.24 -5.50 -17.44
C THR A 924 8.57 -6.30 -16.33
N PRO A 925 8.57 -7.65 -16.39
CA PRO A 925 8.10 -8.42 -15.25
C PRO A 925 9.03 -8.20 -14.07
N GLU A 926 8.46 -7.86 -12.97
CA GLU A 926 9.17 -7.75 -11.71
C GLU A 926 8.35 -8.51 -10.65
N SER A 927 9.03 -9.18 -9.75
CA SER A 927 8.37 -9.97 -8.71
C SER A 927 9.07 -9.76 -7.37
N SER A 928 8.30 -9.55 -6.31
CA SER A 928 8.81 -9.69 -4.95
C SER A 928 8.70 -11.16 -4.53
N MET A 929 9.70 -11.65 -3.81
CA MET A 929 9.80 -13.05 -3.40
C MET A 929 9.92 -13.19 -1.89
N MET A 930 9.53 -14.35 -1.40
CA MET A 930 9.80 -14.77 -0.03
C MET A 930 11.31 -14.91 0.19
N ARG A 931 11.76 -14.51 1.40
CA ARG A 931 13.18 -14.65 1.76
C ARG A 931 13.62 -16.12 1.76
N PRO A 932 14.74 -16.48 1.14
CA PRO A 932 15.27 -17.83 1.14
C PRO A 932 15.60 -18.35 2.55
N ARG A 933 15.92 -19.65 2.64
CA ARG A 933 16.25 -20.28 3.92
C ARG A 933 17.29 -19.47 4.70
N THR A 934 16.93 -19.12 5.94
CA THR A 934 17.77 -18.32 6.83
C THR A 934 18.09 -19.10 8.11
N LEU A 935 19.37 -19.30 8.40
CA LEU A 935 19.86 -19.92 9.65
C LEU A 935 20.36 -18.82 10.59
N GLY A 936 19.93 -18.84 11.86
CA GLY A 936 20.35 -17.83 12.81
C GLY A 936 20.50 -18.29 14.25
N LEU A 937 21.08 -17.38 15.03
CA LEU A 937 21.30 -17.48 16.47
C LEU A 937 20.73 -16.24 17.14
N ARG A 938 20.07 -16.42 18.27
CA ARG A 938 19.63 -15.32 19.15
C ARG A 938 20.14 -15.56 20.55
N PHE A 939 20.48 -14.50 21.24
CA PHE A 939 20.86 -14.50 22.63
C PHE A 939 20.19 -13.32 23.36
N GLY A 940 19.53 -13.61 24.47
CA GLY A 940 18.87 -12.63 25.31
C GLY A 940 19.38 -12.66 26.75
N TYR A 941 19.43 -11.50 27.38
CA TYR A 941 19.71 -11.32 28.79
C TYR A 941 18.73 -10.34 29.42
N SER A 942 18.05 -10.74 30.50
CA SER A 942 17.09 -9.90 31.23
C SER A 942 17.41 -9.85 32.71
N PHE A 943 17.14 -8.74 33.39
CA PHE A 943 17.39 -8.56 34.82
C PHE A 943 16.33 -7.66 35.46
#